data_86227cb4a17d886fb4862a54753d859c
#
_entry.id   86227cb4a17d886fb4862a54753d859c
#
_cell.length_a   1.000
_cell.length_b   1.000
_cell.length_c   1.000
_cell.angle_alpha   90.00
_cell.angle_beta   90.00
_cell.angle_gamma   90.00
#
_symmetry.space_group_name_H-M   'P 1'
#
loop_
_entity.id
_entity.type
_entity.pdbx_description
1 polymer ?
#
loop_
_entity_poly.entity_id
_entity_poly.type
_entity_poly.pdbx_seq_one_letter_code
_entity_poly.pdbx_strand_id
1 'polypeptide(L)'
;MRQILLNQKGAIVARMPKPTVGRGSVLVRTRYSLISAGTEIASLMPDAPSGLDSGPMEKAQAYGSLASRYLGKAVRDPKRAAQRLRAITIGRLHSLMPEKSVTASIPVNADGMAWRKVGGGSQDSEGNTLRIVTDSTKFGYQSMSDDFSIPKDHAVVLEVRGEVEKGAVCIGLIAGTHGPWIGHSTFRAGVFDENLIFDAKGLETATVVIANAGHNASSTLRIDSINISMAPPTPDGGPQNEMDQQGWNVGYSLAGEVVEVGPGVNDLVPGDLVACAGAGQANHADYVSVKRNLVCRVPKGCDLRWAATTTIGVIALQGVRRAAPELGEQIAVIGLGLIGQLTAQILRAAGCHVFGLDLDYERVKRALALGMDDGASDTDDFLRIVRDKTKGHGADRMLITAATKSSDVINLSMEITRRKGTVVLVGDVGLNIERPDFYRKEIDLLMSTSYGPGRYDAAYETDGNDYPFAYVRWTENRNMESYLDLVSSGRLNIEPLIDTVIPIDEAPETYKALAGGKGAKPLGVLISYPETEKPDAPEKDDAAITLRGHRKPQSGPINFALVGAGAFGTSMLVPQMQKQKDRFFLKAVVSSDATRGGNFARSQGVEILASDMEPVLSNPEIDLVVIATRHNLHAEQVVRALQAGKHVFTEKPLALSWNELHSVTEAYNNRETDSLLMIGFNRRFAPAIVKLKEAIAQRRSPLIIHYRLNGGFIASDNWIQGTEGGGRNLGEACHMYDVFRFLSGAPVASIQATAIGPVDMAYQRNDNFCATVTYEDGSIGNLVYTALGPKKGLSKERLEIFADGEAFVLDDFTSLSRAGDDAPLWQSAEADKGHFEEFKRLGETIANGKEAPIPFDEIIETSSVALHVEDQLFGRA
;
A
#
# COMPACT_ATOMS: atom_id res chain seq x y z
N MET A 1 -7.58 -10.23 15.24
CA MET A 1 -7.70 -8.96 15.96
C MET A 1 -8.62 -7.98 15.21
N ARG A 2 -9.11 -6.93 15.89
CA ARG A 2 -9.86 -5.83 15.29
C ARG A 2 -8.91 -4.68 14.94
N GLN A 3 -9.21 -3.98 13.86
CA GLN A 3 -8.48 -2.78 13.42
C GLN A 3 -9.48 -1.80 12.78
N ILE A 4 -9.34 -0.51 13.07
CA ILE A 4 -10.11 0.52 12.39
C ILE A 4 -9.44 0.85 11.06
N LEU A 5 -10.23 0.80 10.01
CA LEU A 5 -9.85 1.27 8.68
C LEU A 5 -10.81 2.40 8.25
N LEU A 6 -10.28 3.32 7.47
CA LEU A 6 -11.09 4.31 6.78
C LEU A 6 -11.28 3.90 5.32
N ASN A 7 -12.45 4.18 4.77
CA ASN A 7 -12.76 4.05 3.35
C ASN A 7 -13.66 5.21 2.89
N GLN A 8 -14.09 5.17 1.65
CA GLN A 8 -14.94 6.25 1.09
C GLN A 8 -16.31 6.38 1.78
N LYS A 9 -16.76 5.35 2.51
CA LYS A 9 -18.04 5.34 3.26
C LYS A 9 -17.89 5.78 4.71
N GLY A 10 -16.65 5.88 5.22
CA GLY A 10 -16.35 6.25 6.62
C GLY A 10 -15.38 5.28 7.29
N ALA A 11 -15.44 5.22 8.62
CA ALA A 11 -14.66 4.28 9.41
C ALA A 11 -15.37 2.93 9.54
N ILE A 12 -14.58 1.86 9.58
CA ILE A 12 -15.06 0.49 9.78
C ILE A 12 -14.15 -0.24 10.76
N VAL A 13 -14.70 -1.22 11.49
CA VAL A 13 -13.91 -2.17 12.29
C VAL A 13 -13.69 -3.43 11.46
N ALA A 14 -12.47 -3.64 10.97
CA ALA A 14 -12.12 -4.77 10.14
C ALA A 14 -11.45 -5.89 10.96
N ARG A 15 -11.70 -7.16 10.59
CA ARG A 15 -10.95 -8.30 11.11
C ARG A 15 -9.63 -8.44 10.37
N MET A 16 -8.53 -8.51 11.12
CA MET A 16 -7.17 -8.63 10.61
C MET A 16 -6.41 -9.74 11.36
N PRO A 17 -5.42 -10.40 10.74
CA PRO A 17 -4.50 -11.25 11.48
C PRO A 17 -3.69 -10.39 12.47
N LYS A 18 -3.27 -11.00 13.59
CA LYS A 18 -2.37 -10.37 14.56
C LYS A 18 -1.00 -10.15 13.88
N PRO A 19 -0.41 -8.97 13.97
CA PRO A 19 0.88 -8.71 13.35
C PRO A 19 1.99 -9.51 14.05
N THR A 20 2.97 -9.95 13.28
CA THR A 20 4.19 -10.56 13.79
C THR A 20 5.22 -9.51 14.18
N VAL A 21 6.09 -9.84 15.13
CA VAL A 21 7.17 -8.97 15.54
C VAL A 21 8.41 -9.19 14.67
N GLY A 22 8.84 -8.15 13.95
CA GLY A 22 10.05 -8.19 13.15
C GLY A 22 11.28 -7.66 13.90
N ARG A 23 12.46 -7.79 13.30
CA ARG A 23 13.71 -7.24 13.84
C ARG A 23 13.57 -5.73 14.14
N GLY A 24 14.01 -5.31 15.32
CA GLY A 24 13.96 -3.94 15.79
C GLY A 24 12.54 -3.43 16.05
N SER A 25 11.56 -4.30 16.20
CA SER A 25 10.16 -3.96 16.45
C SER A 25 9.68 -4.51 17.79
N VAL A 26 8.59 -3.96 18.27
CA VAL A 26 7.92 -4.34 19.52
C VAL A 26 6.44 -4.61 19.21
N LEU A 27 5.92 -5.75 19.62
CA LEU A 27 4.49 -6.06 19.53
C LEU A 27 3.81 -5.53 20.79
N VAL A 28 2.84 -4.65 20.60
CA VAL A 28 2.14 -3.97 21.68
C VAL A 28 0.65 -4.31 21.62
N ARG A 29 0.09 -4.75 22.74
CA ARG A 29 -1.34 -4.84 22.97
C ARG A 29 -1.86 -3.46 23.34
N THR A 30 -2.69 -2.87 22.51
CA THR A 30 -3.23 -1.52 22.71
C THR A 30 -4.21 -1.51 23.89
N ARG A 31 -4.11 -0.50 24.73
CA ARG A 31 -5.08 -0.22 25.79
C ARG A 31 -5.93 1.00 25.48
N TYR A 32 -5.28 2.03 24.97
CA TYR A 32 -5.93 3.27 24.53
C TYR A 32 -5.24 3.79 23.28
N SER A 33 -6.01 4.36 22.35
CA SER A 33 -5.48 5.13 21.23
C SER A 33 -6.29 6.41 21.05
N LEU A 34 -5.63 7.47 20.56
CA LEU A 34 -6.21 8.80 20.46
C LEU A 34 -6.64 9.09 19.02
N ILE A 35 -7.92 9.44 18.82
CA ILE A 35 -8.41 9.99 17.55
C ILE A 35 -7.99 11.45 17.44
N SER A 36 -7.25 11.75 16.37
CA SER A 36 -6.89 13.12 16.01
C SER A 36 -7.93 13.71 15.07
N ALA A 37 -8.95 14.38 15.64
CA ALA A 37 -10.05 14.94 14.88
C ALA A 37 -9.63 15.90 13.76
N GLY A 38 -8.50 16.62 13.91
CA GLY A 38 -7.96 17.51 12.89
C GLY A 38 -7.38 16.81 11.68
N THR A 39 -6.55 15.79 11.90
CA THR A 39 -5.78 15.10 10.84
C THR A 39 -6.57 13.97 10.20
N GLU A 40 -7.25 13.15 11.01
CA GLU A 40 -7.92 11.93 10.53
C GLU A 40 -9.23 12.25 9.84
N ILE A 41 -10.00 13.22 10.35
CA ILE A 41 -11.25 13.67 9.71
C ILE A 41 -10.98 14.38 8.38
N ALA A 42 -9.88 15.15 8.27
CA ALA A 42 -9.50 15.78 7.02
C ALA A 42 -9.26 14.76 5.89
N SER A 43 -8.83 13.53 6.23
CA SER A 43 -8.64 12.45 5.25
C SER A 43 -9.96 11.79 4.79
N LEU A 44 -11.05 11.98 5.54
CA LEU A 44 -12.41 11.51 5.18
C LEU A 44 -13.17 12.50 4.30
N MET A 45 -12.81 13.79 4.33
CA MET A 45 -13.42 14.78 3.47
C MET A 45 -12.64 14.88 2.16
N PRO A 46 -13.13 14.30 1.05
CA PRO A 46 -12.64 14.71 -0.25
C PRO A 46 -12.94 16.22 -0.36
N ASP A 47 -11.97 17.03 -0.79
CA ASP A 47 -12.02 18.49 -0.90
C ASP A 47 -13.46 19.01 -0.94
N ALA A 48 -13.99 19.42 0.22
CA ALA A 48 -15.25 20.10 0.26
C ALA A 48 -15.05 21.39 -0.55
N PRO A 49 -15.85 21.65 -1.59
CA PRO A 49 -15.74 22.90 -2.29
C PRO A 49 -15.96 24.00 -1.25
N SER A 50 -14.92 24.78 -0.98
CA SER A 50 -15.05 26.01 -0.20
C SER A 50 -16.19 26.78 -0.84
N GLY A 51 -17.32 26.85 -0.13
CA GLY A 51 -18.47 27.63 -0.59
C GLY A 51 -18.00 29.04 -0.87
N LEU A 52 -18.25 29.44 -2.07
CA LEU A 52 -18.56 30.73 -2.68
C LEU A 52 -18.01 30.72 -4.11
N ASP A 53 -18.90 30.77 -5.07
CA ASP A 53 -18.76 31.14 -6.49
C ASP A 53 -17.32 31.17 -7.06
N SER A 54 -16.71 30.03 -7.24
CA SER A 54 -15.58 29.88 -8.15
C SER A 54 -16.09 29.44 -9.52
N GLY A 55 -15.87 30.29 -10.53
CA GLY A 55 -16.30 30.07 -11.91
C GLY A 55 -15.68 28.78 -12.52
N PRO A 56 -16.19 28.34 -13.69
CA PRO A 56 -15.72 27.12 -14.36
C PRO A 56 -14.21 27.03 -14.61
N MET A 57 -13.52 28.16 -14.61
CA MET A 57 -12.09 28.29 -14.90
C MET A 57 -11.19 27.94 -13.69
N GLU A 58 -11.64 28.21 -12.44
CA GLU A 58 -10.90 27.85 -11.21
C GLU A 58 -11.06 26.38 -10.86
N LYS A 59 -12.23 25.79 -11.14
CA LYS A 59 -12.43 24.33 -11.07
C LYS A 59 -11.51 23.59 -12.05
N ALA A 60 -11.30 24.15 -13.25
CA ALA A 60 -10.35 23.63 -14.23
C ALA A 60 -8.90 23.75 -13.76
N GLN A 61 -8.53 24.78 -12.98
CA GLN A 61 -7.18 24.95 -12.42
C GLN A 61 -6.90 24.01 -11.24
N ALA A 62 -7.87 23.78 -10.36
CA ALA A 62 -7.75 22.82 -9.25
C ALA A 62 -7.66 21.37 -9.76
N TYR A 63 -8.49 21.00 -10.73
CA TYR A 63 -8.34 19.71 -11.46
C TYR A 63 -7.07 19.69 -12.32
N GLY A 64 -6.63 20.81 -12.85
CA GLY A 64 -5.40 20.99 -13.61
C GLY A 64 -4.14 20.78 -12.77
N SER A 65 -4.11 21.17 -11.50
CA SER A 65 -2.97 20.97 -10.60
C SER A 65 -2.87 19.54 -10.09
N LEU A 66 -3.98 18.85 -9.83
CA LEU A 66 -4.01 17.43 -9.54
C LEU A 66 -3.68 16.60 -10.81
N ALA A 67 -4.30 16.96 -11.94
CA ALA A 67 -4.02 16.36 -13.23
C ALA A 67 -2.58 16.62 -13.68
N SER A 68 -1.98 17.81 -13.41
CA SER A 68 -0.59 18.09 -13.77
C SER A 68 0.42 17.31 -12.92
N ARG A 69 0.14 17.02 -11.65
CA ARG A 69 0.94 16.07 -10.83
C ARG A 69 0.84 14.63 -11.33
N TYR A 70 -0.33 14.20 -11.80
CA TYR A 70 -0.52 12.89 -12.41
C TYR A 70 -0.16 12.88 -13.90
N LEU A 71 -0.44 13.94 -14.65
CA LEU A 71 0.00 14.14 -16.03
C LEU A 71 1.53 14.34 -16.12
N GLY A 72 2.17 14.99 -15.16
CA GLY A 72 3.63 15.04 -15.09
C GLY A 72 4.26 13.63 -14.93
N LYS A 73 3.56 12.68 -14.28
CA LYS A 73 3.94 11.25 -14.23
C LYS A 73 3.43 10.47 -15.45
N ALA A 74 2.27 10.79 -15.98
CA ALA A 74 1.68 10.15 -17.16
C ALA A 74 2.33 10.61 -18.48
N VAL A 75 2.77 11.86 -18.56
CA VAL A 75 3.57 12.39 -19.69
C VAL A 75 4.99 11.83 -19.68
N ARG A 76 5.51 11.43 -18.49
CA ARG A 76 6.80 10.72 -18.39
C ARG A 76 6.74 9.25 -18.78
N ASP A 77 5.58 8.59 -18.65
CA ASP A 77 5.37 7.20 -19.10
C ASP A 77 3.87 6.90 -19.30
N PRO A 78 3.31 7.26 -20.50
CA PRO A 78 1.87 7.11 -20.77
C PRO A 78 1.42 5.64 -20.81
N LYS A 79 2.32 4.70 -21.14
CA LYS A 79 1.99 3.26 -21.18
C LYS A 79 1.88 2.65 -19.79
N ARG A 80 2.74 3.05 -18.84
CA ARG A 80 2.65 2.61 -17.43
C ARG A 80 1.46 3.21 -16.70
N ALA A 81 1.08 4.44 -17.02
CA ALA A 81 -0.12 5.05 -16.47
C ALA A 81 -1.40 4.35 -16.98
N ALA A 82 -1.46 3.99 -18.24
CA ALA A 82 -2.56 3.21 -18.82
C ALA A 82 -2.61 1.77 -18.28
N GLN A 83 -1.47 1.11 -18.05
CA GLN A 83 -1.41 -0.21 -17.41
C GLN A 83 -1.81 -0.16 -15.93
N ARG A 84 -1.42 0.88 -15.18
CA ARG A 84 -1.88 1.07 -13.79
C ARG A 84 -3.36 1.40 -13.72
N LEU A 85 -3.88 2.20 -14.63
CA LEU A 85 -5.34 2.41 -14.72
C LEU A 85 -6.07 1.12 -15.11
N ARG A 86 -5.54 0.32 -16.05
CA ARG A 86 -6.10 -1.01 -16.37
C ARG A 86 -6.01 -1.98 -15.19
N ALA A 87 -4.89 -2.03 -14.47
CA ALA A 87 -4.73 -2.89 -13.29
C ALA A 87 -5.68 -2.51 -12.15
N ILE A 88 -5.93 -1.21 -11.94
CA ILE A 88 -6.89 -0.70 -10.97
C ILE A 88 -8.34 -1.01 -11.41
N THR A 89 -8.59 -1.05 -12.72
CA THR A 89 -9.93 -1.32 -13.26
C THR A 89 -10.23 -2.83 -13.37
N ILE A 90 -9.22 -3.66 -13.63
CA ILE A 90 -9.36 -5.13 -13.75
C ILE A 90 -9.35 -5.80 -12.37
N GLY A 91 -8.62 -5.24 -11.38
CA GLY A 91 -8.58 -5.76 -10.00
C GLY A 91 -9.90 -5.59 -9.21
N ARG A 92 -10.91 -4.93 -9.77
CA ARG A 92 -12.20 -4.68 -9.11
C ARG A 92 -13.31 -5.68 -9.42
N LEU A 93 -13.04 -6.74 -10.20
CA LEU A 93 -14.14 -7.48 -10.84
C LEU A 93 -14.19 -9.00 -10.65
N HIS A 94 -13.41 -9.60 -9.75
CA HIS A 94 -13.50 -11.05 -9.53
C HIS A 94 -13.41 -11.45 -8.06
N SER A 95 -14.50 -11.33 -7.34
CA SER A 95 -14.78 -12.18 -6.17
C SER A 95 -16.16 -11.93 -5.62
N LEU A 96 -16.96 -12.95 -5.58
CA LEU A 96 -17.99 -13.24 -4.57
C LEU A 96 -19.00 -14.27 -5.09
N MET A 97 -19.02 -15.48 -4.53
CA MET A 97 -20.16 -16.39 -4.62
C MET A 97 -20.51 -16.93 -3.22
N PRO A 98 -21.72 -16.75 -2.72
CA PRO A 98 -22.24 -17.51 -1.59
C PRO A 98 -22.67 -18.92 -2.00
N GLU A 99 -22.64 -19.86 -1.04
CA GLU A 99 -23.14 -21.21 -1.23
C GLU A 99 -24.62 -21.21 -1.67
N LYS A 100 -24.94 -22.11 -2.62
CA LYS A 100 -26.25 -22.30 -3.21
C LYS A 100 -27.32 -22.60 -2.15
N SER A 101 -28.26 -21.68 -1.98
CA SER A 101 -29.60 -22.04 -1.52
C SER A 101 -30.62 -21.29 -2.37
N VAL A 102 -31.39 -22.07 -3.10
CA VAL A 102 -32.49 -21.67 -4.01
C VAL A 102 -32.02 -20.90 -5.23
N THR A 103 -31.69 -21.62 -6.27
CA THR A 103 -31.41 -21.07 -7.61
C THR A 103 -32.71 -21.05 -8.40
N ALA A 104 -33.24 -19.84 -8.67
CA ALA A 104 -34.07 -19.62 -9.81
C ALA A 104 -33.14 -19.16 -10.95
N SER A 105 -32.71 -20.05 -11.82
CA SER A 105 -32.04 -19.67 -13.07
C SER A 105 -33.09 -19.11 -14.03
N ILE A 106 -32.87 -17.89 -14.52
CA ILE A 106 -33.66 -17.30 -15.58
C ILE A 106 -32.83 -17.41 -16.86
N PRO A 107 -33.08 -18.37 -17.73
CA PRO A 107 -32.45 -18.41 -19.04
C PRO A 107 -32.92 -17.20 -19.86
N VAL A 108 -32.03 -16.61 -20.63
CA VAL A 108 -32.33 -15.44 -21.48
C VAL A 108 -33.46 -15.73 -22.49
N ASN A 109 -33.81 -17.01 -22.68
CA ASN A 109 -34.87 -17.46 -23.64
C ASN A 109 -35.62 -18.73 -23.24
N ALA A 110 -35.83 -19.02 -21.98
CA ALA A 110 -36.71 -20.13 -21.58
C ALA A 110 -38.04 -19.64 -21.02
N ASP A 111 -39.10 -20.32 -21.36
CA ASP A 111 -40.48 -20.09 -20.97
C ASP A 111 -40.66 -19.69 -19.50
N GLY A 112 -40.69 -18.38 -19.20
CA GLY A 112 -41.02 -17.93 -17.88
C GLY A 112 -40.66 -16.49 -17.48
N MET A 113 -39.69 -15.83 -18.08
CA MET A 113 -39.43 -14.41 -17.79
C MET A 113 -39.21 -13.60 -19.05
N ALA A 114 -40.17 -12.71 -19.35
CA ALA A 114 -40.15 -11.90 -20.56
C ALA A 114 -39.23 -10.67 -20.38
N TRP A 115 -38.38 -10.43 -21.35
CA TRP A 115 -37.62 -9.17 -21.45
C TRP A 115 -38.45 -8.16 -22.25
N ARG A 116 -38.76 -7.06 -21.59
CA ARG A 116 -39.51 -5.97 -22.17
C ARG A 116 -38.61 -4.88 -22.69
N LYS A 117 -38.68 -4.57 -23.97
CA LYS A 117 -38.06 -3.39 -24.55
C LYS A 117 -38.70 -2.13 -24.00
N VAL A 118 -37.87 -1.17 -23.51
CA VAL A 118 -38.35 0.08 -22.90
C VAL A 118 -37.84 1.30 -23.65
N GLY A 119 -36.62 1.28 -24.20
CA GLY A 119 -35.98 2.40 -24.87
C GLY A 119 -36.19 2.44 -26.37
N GLY A 120 -35.63 3.49 -27.02
CA GLY A 120 -35.72 3.71 -28.49
C GLY A 120 -34.81 2.83 -29.35
N GLY A 121 -33.89 2.02 -28.72
CA GLY A 121 -33.00 1.10 -29.44
C GLY A 121 -33.72 -0.10 -30.09
N SER A 122 -32.96 -1.12 -30.54
CA SER A 122 -33.49 -2.41 -30.98
C SER A 122 -33.14 -3.54 -30.03
N GLN A 123 -34.01 -4.55 -29.98
CA GLN A 123 -33.81 -5.75 -29.17
C GLN A 123 -34.25 -6.95 -30.02
N ASP A 124 -33.32 -7.88 -30.22
CA ASP A 124 -33.56 -9.13 -30.97
C ASP A 124 -33.05 -10.32 -30.14
N SER A 125 -33.73 -11.46 -30.28
CA SER A 125 -33.33 -12.72 -29.67
C SER A 125 -33.02 -13.75 -30.72
N GLU A 126 -31.82 -14.30 -30.74
CA GLU A 126 -31.37 -15.38 -31.64
C GLU A 126 -30.96 -16.59 -30.78
N GLY A 127 -31.80 -17.63 -30.80
CA GLY A 127 -31.58 -18.79 -29.94
C GLY A 127 -31.65 -18.47 -28.47
N ASN A 128 -30.57 -18.74 -27.71
CA ASN A 128 -30.43 -18.43 -26.28
C ASN A 128 -29.75 -17.08 -25.99
N THR A 129 -29.48 -16.26 -26.99
CA THR A 129 -28.78 -14.98 -26.84
C THR A 129 -29.74 -13.80 -27.05
N LEU A 130 -29.56 -12.77 -26.17
CA LEU A 130 -30.29 -11.50 -26.29
C LEU A 130 -29.34 -10.44 -26.85
N ARG A 131 -29.65 -9.88 -28.02
CA ARG A 131 -28.89 -8.79 -28.61
C ARG A 131 -29.65 -7.47 -28.48
N ILE A 132 -29.00 -6.45 -27.92
CA ILE A 132 -29.58 -5.14 -27.69
C ILE A 132 -28.69 -4.08 -28.36
N VAL A 133 -29.30 -3.25 -29.18
CA VAL A 133 -28.68 -2.00 -29.65
C VAL A 133 -29.41 -0.87 -28.94
N THR A 134 -28.70 -0.12 -28.11
CA THR A 134 -29.28 0.96 -27.29
C THR A 134 -29.54 2.20 -28.15
N ASP A 135 -30.42 3.08 -27.68
CA ASP A 135 -30.46 4.46 -28.16
C ASP A 135 -29.28 5.27 -27.58
N SER A 136 -29.16 6.55 -27.93
CA SER A 136 -28.09 7.41 -27.49
C SER A 136 -28.31 8.06 -26.13
N THR A 137 -29.42 7.77 -25.45
CA THR A 137 -29.81 8.38 -24.17
C THR A 137 -28.96 7.79 -23.03
N LYS A 138 -28.11 8.58 -22.45
CA LYS A 138 -27.26 8.12 -21.34
C LYS A 138 -28.10 7.73 -20.12
N PHE A 139 -27.89 6.53 -19.60
CA PHE A 139 -28.67 5.88 -18.54
C PHE A 139 -30.16 5.70 -18.85
N GLY A 140 -30.57 5.86 -20.13
CA GLY A 140 -31.88 5.49 -20.56
C GLY A 140 -32.08 3.96 -20.55
N TYR A 141 -33.16 3.49 -19.91
CA TYR A 141 -33.49 2.07 -19.84
C TYR A 141 -33.80 1.54 -21.24
N GLN A 142 -33.17 0.44 -21.61
CA GLN A 142 -33.31 -0.15 -22.94
C GLN A 142 -34.08 -1.46 -22.91
N SER A 143 -33.83 -2.28 -21.89
CA SER A 143 -34.51 -3.54 -21.64
C SER A 143 -34.70 -3.77 -20.15
N MET A 144 -35.81 -4.37 -19.77
CA MET A 144 -36.17 -4.70 -18.39
C MET A 144 -36.75 -6.12 -18.34
N SER A 145 -36.36 -6.88 -17.30
CA SER A 145 -37.03 -8.16 -17.00
C SER A 145 -38.41 -7.91 -16.38
N ASP A 146 -39.22 -8.96 -16.27
CA ASP A 146 -40.31 -8.96 -15.30
C ASP A 146 -39.74 -8.83 -13.86
N ASP A 147 -40.56 -8.33 -12.94
CA ASP A 147 -40.23 -8.29 -11.55
C ASP A 147 -40.23 -9.70 -10.94
N PHE A 148 -39.28 -9.91 -10.01
CA PHE A 148 -39.15 -11.15 -9.27
C PHE A 148 -39.19 -10.89 -7.76
N SER A 149 -39.71 -11.86 -6.99
CA SER A 149 -39.85 -11.77 -5.55
C SER A 149 -38.51 -12.00 -4.86
N ILE A 150 -38.22 -11.19 -3.81
CA ILE A 150 -37.06 -11.32 -2.97
C ILE A 150 -37.50 -11.84 -1.61
N PRO A 151 -36.98 -12.98 -1.13
CA PRO A 151 -37.22 -13.44 0.23
C PRO A 151 -36.71 -12.41 1.24
N LYS A 152 -37.40 -12.29 2.37
CA LYS A 152 -37.08 -11.29 3.39
C LYS A 152 -35.58 -11.33 3.77
N ASP A 153 -34.96 -10.16 3.77
CA ASP A 153 -33.55 -9.93 4.12
C ASP A 153 -32.49 -10.67 3.26
N HIS A 154 -32.85 -11.18 2.08
CA HIS A 154 -31.92 -11.79 1.15
C HIS A 154 -31.23 -10.75 0.25
N ALA A 155 -29.97 -11.04 -0.13
CA ALA A 155 -29.28 -10.34 -1.21
C ALA A 155 -29.61 -11.01 -2.56
N VAL A 156 -29.58 -10.22 -3.64
CA VAL A 156 -29.77 -10.72 -5.01
C VAL A 156 -28.42 -10.82 -5.70
N VAL A 157 -28.16 -11.97 -6.31
CA VAL A 157 -26.95 -12.21 -7.10
C VAL A 157 -27.35 -12.39 -8.56
N LEU A 158 -26.80 -11.57 -9.46
CA LEU A 158 -26.93 -11.71 -10.90
C LEU A 158 -25.62 -12.26 -11.48
N GLU A 159 -25.65 -13.45 -12.07
CA GLU A 159 -24.57 -13.97 -12.90
C GLU A 159 -24.84 -13.53 -14.34
N VAL A 160 -24.02 -12.66 -14.90
CA VAL A 160 -24.22 -12.12 -16.26
C VAL A 160 -23.04 -12.45 -17.15
N ARG A 161 -23.34 -13.03 -18.33
CA ARG A 161 -22.38 -13.37 -19.38
C ARG A 161 -22.75 -12.75 -20.69
N GLY A 162 -21.78 -12.21 -21.39
CA GLY A 162 -22.03 -11.61 -22.70
C GLY A 162 -20.85 -10.83 -23.25
N GLU A 163 -21.13 -9.99 -24.23
CA GLU A 163 -20.14 -9.14 -24.88
C GLU A 163 -20.75 -7.77 -25.21
N VAL A 164 -20.07 -6.71 -24.81
CA VAL A 164 -20.34 -5.38 -25.35
C VAL A 164 -19.54 -5.23 -26.65
N GLU A 165 -20.20 -5.38 -27.78
CA GLU A 165 -19.57 -5.29 -29.10
C GLU A 165 -19.10 -3.85 -29.39
N LYS A 166 -19.87 -2.85 -28.92
CA LYS A 166 -19.56 -1.44 -29.11
C LYS A 166 -20.15 -0.58 -27.97
N GLY A 167 -19.40 0.41 -27.49
CA GLY A 167 -19.89 1.40 -26.54
C GLY A 167 -19.77 0.97 -25.08
N ALA A 168 -20.77 1.30 -24.26
CA ALA A 168 -20.84 0.93 -22.87
C ALA A 168 -22.29 0.77 -22.40
N VAL A 169 -22.56 -0.22 -21.53
CA VAL A 169 -23.88 -0.49 -20.98
C VAL A 169 -23.84 -0.64 -19.48
N CYS A 170 -24.95 -0.30 -18.80
CA CYS A 170 -25.18 -0.63 -17.40
C CYS A 170 -26.14 -1.81 -17.28
N ILE A 171 -25.81 -2.77 -16.40
CA ILE A 171 -26.71 -3.85 -15.98
C ILE A 171 -26.85 -3.78 -14.48
N GLY A 172 -28.08 -3.82 -13.95
CA GLY A 172 -28.31 -3.78 -12.53
C GLY A 172 -29.76 -4.01 -12.13
N LEU A 173 -30.09 -3.66 -10.89
CA LEU A 173 -31.40 -3.86 -10.28
C LEU A 173 -32.05 -2.54 -9.88
N ILE A 174 -33.36 -2.48 -10.06
CA ILE A 174 -34.24 -1.46 -9.47
C ILE A 174 -35.22 -2.10 -8.50
N ALA A 175 -35.70 -1.33 -7.53
CA ALA A 175 -36.75 -1.77 -6.59
C ALA A 175 -38.11 -1.86 -7.30
N GLY A 176 -38.74 -3.04 -7.33
CA GLY A 176 -39.97 -3.28 -8.10
C GLY A 176 -39.81 -2.90 -9.57
N THR A 177 -40.90 -2.50 -10.23
CA THR A 177 -40.95 -2.21 -11.68
C THR A 177 -40.57 -0.77 -12.05
N HIS A 178 -40.63 0.19 -11.09
CA HIS A 178 -40.41 1.62 -11.33
C HIS A 178 -39.68 2.34 -10.19
N GLY A 179 -39.09 1.59 -9.27
CA GLY A 179 -38.39 2.13 -8.10
C GLY A 179 -36.96 2.65 -8.42
N PRO A 180 -36.26 3.14 -7.39
CA PRO A 180 -34.89 3.59 -7.56
C PRO A 180 -33.93 2.42 -7.82
N TRP A 181 -32.76 2.73 -8.37
CA TRP A 181 -31.68 1.77 -8.50
C TRP A 181 -31.26 1.23 -7.13
N ILE A 182 -31.24 -0.08 -7.00
CA ILE A 182 -30.62 -0.79 -5.89
C ILE A 182 -29.10 -0.77 -6.08
N GLY A 183 -28.66 -0.98 -7.33
CA GLY A 183 -27.29 -0.92 -7.76
C GLY A 183 -27.13 -1.31 -9.22
N HIS A 184 -25.94 -1.00 -9.79
CA HIS A 184 -25.63 -1.38 -11.17
C HIS A 184 -24.11 -1.49 -11.39
N SER A 185 -23.70 -2.25 -12.41
CA SER A 185 -22.35 -2.28 -12.96
C SER A 185 -22.30 -1.81 -14.39
N THR A 186 -21.20 -1.17 -14.78
CA THR A 186 -21.00 -0.65 -16.14
C THR A 186 -20.00 -1.50 -16.90
N PHE A 187 -20.40 -2.04 -18.03
CA PHE A 187 -19.59 -2.84 -18.94
C PHE A 187 -19.22 -2.02 -20.17
N ARG A 188 -17.96 -2.13 -20.58
CA ARG A 188 -17.42 -1.49 -21.78
C ARG A 188 -17.09 -2.56 -22.83
N ALA A 189 -16.80 -2.15 -24.07
CA ALA A 189 -16.48 -3.05 -25.16
C ALA A 189 -15.52 -4.18 -24.75
N GLY A 190 -15.93 -5.43 -24.98
CA GLY A 190 -15.27 -6.68 -24.60
C GLY A 190 -16.22 -7.71 -24.01
N VAL A 191 -15.73 -8.93 -23.86
CA VAL A 191 -16.44 -10.05 -23.25
C VAL A 191 -16.46 -9.89 -21.73
N PHE A 192 -17.59 -10.19 -21.09
CA PHE A 192 -17.74 -10.20 -19.63
C PHE A 192 -18.40 -11.49 -19.15
N ASP A 193 -18.00 -11.93 -17.96
CA ASP A 193 -18.55 -13.06 -17.21
C ASP A 193 -18.48 -12.68 -15.73
N GLU A 194 -19.55 -12.08 -15.20
CA GLU A 194 -19.54 -11.37 -13.93
C GLU A 194 -20.69 -11.76 -13.02
N ASN A 195 -20.42 -11.73 -11.70
CA ASN A 195 -21.41 -11.89 -10.66
C ASN A 195 -21.63 -10.55 -9.96
N LEU A 196 -22.82 -10.01 -10.06
CA LEU A 196 -23.23 -8.76 -9.46
C LEU A 196 -24.07 -9.07 -8.22
N ILE A 197 -23.69 -8.55 -7.06
CA ILE A 197 -24.42 -8.76 -5.81
C ILE A 197 -25.03 -7.45 -5.36
N PHE A 198 -26.32 -7.50 -5.03
CA PHE A 198 -27.11 -6.35 -4.62
C PHE A 198 -27.74 -6.59 -3.25
N ASP A 199 -27.49 -5.67 -2.32
CA ASP A 199 -28.20 -5.66 -1.05
C ASP A 199 -29.64 -5.19 -1.27
N ALA A 200 -30.55 -6.13 -1.17
CA ALA A 200 -31.98 -5.89 -1.37
C ALA A 200 -32.78 -5.90 -0.05
N LYS A 201 -32.10 -5.66 1.09
CA LYS A 201 -32.69 -5.66 2.43
C LYS A 201 -33.91 -4.74 2.52
N GLY A 202 -35.03 -5.30 2.93
CA GLY A 202 -36.30 -4.57 3.07
C GLY A 202 -37.09 -4.39 1.78
N LEU A 203 -36.68 -4.99 0.68
CA LEU A 203 -37.43 -5.00 -0.58
C LEU A 203 -38.14 -6.34 -0.78
N GLU A 204 -39.34 -6.29 -1.34
CA GLU A 204 -40.14 -7.48 -1.66
C GLU A 204 -39.97 -7.95 -3.11
N THR A 205 -39.66 -7.01 -4.01
CA THR A 205 -39.50 -7.31 -5.45
C THR A 205 -38.40 -6.44 -6.07
N ALA A 206 -37.74 -6.96 -7.10
CA ALA A 206 -36.79 -6.21 -7.96
C ALA A 206 -36.96 -6.58 -9.43
N THR A 207 -36.40 -5.72 -10.29
CA THR A 207 -36.37 -5.87 -11.74
C THR A 207 -34.94 -5.69 -12.25
N VAL A 208 -34.46 -6.55 -13.14
CA VAL A 208 -33.18 -6.37 -13.82
C VAL A 208 -33.36 -5.35 -14.95
N VAL A 209 -32.47 -4.37 -14.98
CA VAL A 209 -32.49 -3.30 -16.00
C VAL A 209 -31.18 -3.25 -16.77
N ILE A 210 -31.29 -3.13 -18.08
CA ILE A 210 -30.16 -2.83 -18.99
C ILE A 210 -30.34 -1.42 -19.52
N ALA A 211 -29.33 -0.58 -19.32
CA ALA A 211 -29.33 0.84 -19.71
C ALA A 211 -28.10 1.19 -20.55
N ASN A 212 -28.20 2.20 -21.40
CA ASN A 212 -27.05 2.74 -22.13
C ASN A 212 -26.14 3.54 -21.20
N ALA A 213 -24.84 3.20 -21.15
CA ALA A 213 -23.84 3.97 -20.41
C ALA A 213 -22.94 4.82 -21.32
N GLY A 214 -23.13 4.73 -22.64
CA GLY A 214 -22.40 5.53 -23.63
C GLY A 214 -22.78 7.01 -23.57
N HIS A 215 -21.81 7.90 -23.84
CA HIS A 215 -22.03 9.35 -23.89
C HIS A 215 -22.47 9.72 -25.31
N ASN A 216 -23.74 10.12 -25.50
CA ASN A 216 -24.32 10.56 -26.77
C ASN A 216 -24.09 9.59 -27.96
N ALA A 217 -23.97 8.30 -27.67
CA ALA A 217 -23.78 7.26 -28.69
C ALA A 217 -24.54 5.99 -28.30
N SER A 218 -25.03 5.26 -29.28
CA SER A 218 -25.61 3.94 -29.08
C SER A 218 -24.54 2.89 -28.75
N SER A 219 -24.90 1.92 -27.94
CA SER A 219 -24.07 0.77 -27.60
C SER A 219 -24.70 -0.51 -28.14
N THR A 220 -23.87 -1.51 -28.45
CA THR A 220 -24.34 -2.85 -28.89
C THR A 220 -23.88 -3.87 -27.87
N LEU A 221 -24.83 -4.67 -27.37
CA LEU A 221 -24.64 -5.66 -26.32
C LEU A 221 -25.21 -7.00 -26.77
N ARG A 222 -24.46 -8.07 -26.58
CA ARG A 222 -24.89 -9.46 -26.65
C ARG A 222 -24.85 -10.07 -25.25
N ILE A 223 -25.95 -10.62 -24.79
CA ILE A 223 -26.05 -11.36 -23.53
C ILE A 223 -26.26 -12.85 -23.85
N ASP A 224 -25.37 -13.67 -23.33
CA ASP A 224 -25.39 -15.11 -23.48
C ASP A 224 -26.18 -15.79 -22.35
N SER A 225 -26.14 -15.25 -21.14
CA SER A 225 -26.95 -15.68 -19.99
C SER A 225 -27.07 -14.62 -18.91
N ILE A 226 -28.20 -14.58 -18.22
CA ILE A 226 -28.42 -13.92 -16.93
C ILE A 226 -29.09 -14.92 -15.99
N ASN A 227 -28.40 -15.25 -14.89
CA ASN A 227 -28.97 -16.09 -13.83
C ASN A 227 -29.18 -15.23 -12.58
N ILE A 228 -30.29 -15.41 -11.91
CA ILE A 228 -30.65 -14.76 -10.67
C ILE A 228 -30.62 -15.80 -9.56
N SER A 229 -29.91 -15.54 -8.49
CA SER A 229 -29.92 -16.34 -7.27
C SER A 229 -30.10 -15.45 -6.04
N MET A 230 -30.59 -16.03 -4.94
CA MET A 230 -30.82 -15.35 -3.68
C MET A 230 -29.83 -15.88 -2.65
N ALA A 231 -29.12 -14.97 -1.98
CA ALA A 231 -28.25 -15.31 -0.88
C ALA A 231 -28.98 -15.11 0.45
N PRO A 232 -28.98 -16.09 1.40
CA PRO A 232 -29.66 -15.97 2.68
C PRO A 232 -29.03 -14.89 3.56
N PRO A 233 -29.80 -14.32 4.52
CA PRO A 233 -29.26 -13.39 5.49
C PRO A 233 -28.20 -14.08 6.35
N THR A 234 -27.12 -13.37 6.64
CA THR A 234 -26.09 -13.88 7.59
C THR A 234 -26.63 -13.86 9.02
N PRO A 235 -26.43 -14.94 9.81
CA PRO A 235 -26.99 -15.04 11.16
C PRO A 235 -26.50 -14.02 12.18
N ASP A 236 -25.36 -13.40 11.96
CA ASP A 236 -24.76 -12.42 12.87
C ASP A 236 -24.58 -11.07 12.16
N GLY A 237 -25.01 -9.99 12.79
CA GLY A 237 -24.96 -8.61 12.30
C GLY A 237 -23.56 -8.00 12.11
N GLY A 238 -22.58 -8.81 11.69
CA GLY A 238 -21.26 -8.37 11.26
C GLY A 238 -21.25 -7.79 9.83
N PRO A 239 -20.19 -7.12 9.39
CA PRO A 239 -20.11 -6.52 8.07
C PRO A 239 -20.43 -7.56 7.00
N GLN A 240 -21.48 -7.28 6.24
CA GLN A 240 -22.15 -8.25 5.36
C GLN A 240 -21.34 -8.62 4.10
N ASN A 241 -20.17 -7.97 3.86
CA ASN A 241 -19.35 -8.20 2.69
C ASN A 241 -17.86 -8.00 3.03
N GLU A 242 -17.01 -8.99 2.73
CA GLU A 242 -15.55 -8.87 2.91
C GLU A 242 -14.98 -7.68 2.12
N MET A 243 -15.60 -7.29 1.01
CA MET A 243 -15.20 -6.10 0.23
C MET A 243 -15.43 -4.80 1.01
N ASP A 244 -16.43 -4.75 1.90
CA ASP A 244 -16.68 -3.58 2.74
C ASP A 244 -15.65 -3.43 3.87
N GLN A 245 -14.84 -4.46 4.14
CA GLN A 245 -13.71 -4.42 5.07
C GLN A 245 -12.40 -3.90 4.46
N GLN A 246 -12.43 -3.35 3.26
CA GLN A 246 -11.29 -2.70 2.64
C GLN A 246 -11.19 -1.23 3.06
N GLY A 247 -9.97 -0.74 3.20
CA GLY A 247 -9.71 0.65 3.58
C GLY A 247 -8.22 0.92 3.74
N TRP A 248 -7.91 2.07 4.33
CA TRP A 248 -6.54 2.45 4.69
C TRP A 248 -6.41 2.62 6.20
N ASN A 249 -5.19 2.44 6.68
CA ASN A 249 -4.85 2.56 8.09
C ASN A 249 -5.13 3.96 8.63
N VAL A 250 -5.59 4.01 9.88
CA VAL A 250 -5.80 5.26 10.63
C VAL A 250 -5.28 5.10 12.06
N GLY A 251 -4.94 6.22 12.69
CA GLY A 251 -4.30 6.28 14.00
C GLY A 251 -2.78 6.37 13.90
N TYR A 252 -2.18 7.05 14.88
CA TYR A 252 -0.73 7.22 15.00
C TYR A 252 -0.26 7.54 16.43
N SER A 253 -1.16 7.40 17.42
CA SER A 253 -0.87 7.66 18.84
C SER A 253 -1.64 6.68 19.71
N LEU A 254 -0.92 5.87 20.49
CA LEU A 254 -1.53 4.90 21.39
C LEU A 254 -0.66 4.64 22.63
N ALA A 255 -1.25 4.03 23.65
CA ALA A 255 -0.54 3.44 24.77
C ALA A 255 -1.04 2.02 25.02
N GLY A 256 -0.16 1.14 25.46
CA GLY A 256 -0.45 -0.25 25.69
C GLY A 256 0.64 -0.99 26.42
N GLU A 257 0.63 -2.30 26.31
CA GLU A 257 1.51 -3.24 27.00
C GLU A 257 2.32 -4.04 25.98
N VAL A 258 3.63 -4.13 26.18
CA VAL A 258 4.50 -4.96 25.38
C VAL A 258 4.14 -6.44 25.55
N VAL A 259 3.87 -7.11 24.44
CA VAL A 259 3.56 -8.55 24.41
C VAL A 259 4.78 -9.35 23.98
N GLU A 260 5.54 -8.82 23.03
CA GLU A 260 6.69 -9.49 22.45
C GLU A 260 7.71 -8.46 21.94
N VAL A 261 8.98 -8.80 21.99
CA VAL A 261 10.06 -7.95 21.45
C VAL A 261 10.83 -8.72 20.37
N GLY A 262 11.07 -8.05 19.26
CA GLY A 262 11.82 -8.62 18.13
C GLY A 262 13.33 -8.59 18.35
N PRO A 263 14.08 -9.36 17.55
CA PRO A 263 15.54 -9.36 17.60
C PRO A 263 16.11 -7.94 17.46
N GLY A 264 17.09 -7.61 18.32
CA GLY A 264 17.73 -6.28 18.35
C GLY A 264 17.07 -5.27 19.29
N VAL A 265 15.96 -5.59 19.93
CA VAL A 265 15.37 -4.80 21.01
C VAL A 265 15.81 -5.40 22.34
N ASN A 266 16.62 -4.69 23.10
CA ASN A 266 17.26 -5.21 24.32
C ASN A 266 16.87 -4.45 25.60
N ASP A 267 16.11 -3.40 25.48
CA ASP A 267 15.79 -2.47 26.55
C ASP A 267 14.31 -2.43 26.91
N LEU A 268 13.47 -3.26 26.25
CA LEU A 268 12.06 -3.48 26.58
C LEU A 268 11.83 -4.98 26.84
N VAL A 269 10.85 -5.29 27.66
CA VAL A 269 10.43 -6.67 27.96
C VAL A 269 8.91 -6.80 27.96
N PRO A 270 8.36 -8.00 27.70
CA PRO A 270 6.92 -8.24 27.86
C PRO A 270 6.40 -7.81 29.22
N GLY A 271 5.26 -7.11 29.23
CA GLY A 271 4.67 -6.50 30.43
C GLY A 271 5.02 -5.03 30.64
N ASP A 272 6.02 -4.47 29.94
CA ASP A 272 6.31 -3.05 29.98
C ASP A 272 5.13 -2.24 29.44
N LEU A 273 4.74 -1.18 30.14
CA LEU A 273 3.77 -0.22 29.66
C LEU A 273 4.46 0.82 28.78
N VAL A 274 3.92 1.02 27.59
CA VAL A 274 4.55 1.86 26.56
C VAL A 274 3.55 2.79 25.87
N ALA A 275 4.06 3.96 25.43
CA ALA A 275 3.41 4.80 24.44
C ALA A 275 4.08 4.60 23.08
N CYS A 276 3.28 4.59 22.03
CA CYS A 276 3.73 4.37 20.66
C CYS A 276 3.31 5.50 19.74
N ALA A 277 4.22 5.85 18.82
CA ALA A 277 4.00 6.85 17.79
C ALA A 277 4.12 6.23 16.39
N GLY A 278 3.68 6.96 15.37
CA GLY A 278 3.93 6.65 13.97
C GLY A 278 2.70 6.28 13.16
N ALA A 279 2.44 7.07 12.11
CA ALA A 279 1.41 6.75 11.12
C ALA A 279 1.79 5.47 10.36
N GLY A 280 0.83 4.55 10.25
CA GLY A 280 1.07 3.23 9.64
C GLY A 280 1.67 2.20 10.60
N GLN A 281 2.06 2.58 11.83
CA GLN A 281 2.59 1.70 12.87
C GLN A 281 1.69 1.71 14.13
N ALA A 282 1.50 2.86 14.77
CA ALA A 282 0.64 2.99 15.95
C ALA A 282 -0.83 3.23 15.56
N ASN A 283 -1.39 2.32 14.78
CA ASN A 283 -2.75 2.38 14.25
C ASN A 283 -3.80 2.07 15.34
N HIS A 284 -5.07 2.39 15.08
CA HIS A 284 -6.18 1.97 15.93
C HIS A 284 -6.48 0.49 15.75
N ALA A 285 -5.82 -0.37 16.52
CA ALA A 285 -5.95 -1.82 16.44
C ALA A 285 -5.72 -2.48 17.80
N ASP A 286 -6.27 -3.68 18.01
CA ASP A 286 -6.06 -4.46 19.25
C ASP A 286 -4.55 -4.72 19.51
N TYR A 287 -3.78 -4.96 18.43
CA TYR A 287 -2.33 -5.17 18.47
C TYR A 287 -1.64 -4.39 17.37
N VAL A 288 -0.46 -3.88 17.66
CA VAL A 288 0.41 -3.18 16.68
C VAL A 288 1.85 -3.65 16.80
N SER A 289 2.55 -3.74 15.69
CA SER A 289 4.01 -3.97 15.64
C SER A 289 4.69 -2.65 15.30
N VAL A 290 5.44 -2.08 16.25
CA VAL A 290 6.00 -0.73 16.16
C VAL A 290 7.51 -0.78 16.26
N LYS A 291 8.21 -0.02 15.44
CA LYS A 291 9.67 0.11 15.46
C LYS A 291 10.16 0.73 16.78
N ARG A 292 11.30 0.21 17.30
CA ARG A 292 11.79 0.55 18.63
C ARG A 292 11.92 2.06 18.89
N ASN A 293 12.40 2.84 17.94
CA ASN A 293 12.57 4.27 18.10
C ASN A 293 11.25 5.07 18.22
N LEU A 294 10.13 4.44 17.86
CA LEU A 294 8.78 5.00 18.01
C LEU A 294 8.04 4.48 19.26
N VAL A 295 8.73 3.77 20.16
CA VAL A 295 8.19 3.23 21.40
C VAL A 295 8.90 3.84 22.60
N CYS A 296 8.14 4.31 23.58
CA CYS A 296 8.68 4.92 24.81
C CYS A 296 8.01 4.30 26.03
N ARG A 297 8.79 3.98 27.07
CA ARG A 297 8.22 3.51 28.34
C ARG A 297 7.34 4.56 28.99
N VAL A 298 6.19 4.15 29.49
CA VAL A 298 5.33 5.00 30.30
C VAL A 298 5.88 5.03 31.73
N PRO A 299 6.14 6.22 32.30
CA PRO A 299 6.59 6.33 33.67
C PRO A 299 5.62 5.68 34.66
N LYS A 300 6.17 5.11 35.74
CA LYS A 300 5.37 4.43 36.76
C LYS A 300 4.35 5.37 37.39
N GLY A 301 3.08 4.95 37.40
CA GLY A 301 1.96 5.72 37.93
C GLY A 301 1.33 6.71 36.95
N CYS A 302 1.87 6.84 35.72
CA CYS A 302 1.21 7.62 34.68
C CYS A 302 0.02 6.81 34.09
N ASP A 303 -1.14 7.47 33.98
CA ASP A 303 -2.33 6.86 33.39
C ASP A 303 -2.14 6.60 31.88
N LEU A 304 -2.46 5.39 31.41
CA LEU A 304 -2.34 5.01 30.00
C LEU A 304 -3.24 5.85 29.09
N ARG A 305 -4.37 6.36 29.57
CA ARG A 305 -5.22 7.29 28.82
C ARG A 305 -4.46 8.56 28.50
N TRP A 306 -3.67 9.07 29.43
CA TRP A 306 -2.83 10.25 29.20
C TRP A 306 -1.62 9.91 28.32
N ALA A 307 -1.01 8.78 28.55
CA ALA A 307 0.10 8.30 27.73
C ALA A 307 -0.28 8.09 26.26
N ALA A 308 -1.55 7.75 25.96
CA ALA A 308 -2.05 7.61 24.59
C ALA A 308 -2.03 8.95 23.82
N THR A 309 -1.88 10.10 24.46
CA THR A 309 -1.76 11.41 23.82
C THR A 309 -0.33 11.76 23.40
N THR A 310 0.64 10.89 23.64
CA THR A 310 2.09 11.18 23.52
C THR A 310 2.45 11.74 22.16
N THR A 311 1.99 11.18 21.07
CA THR A 311 2.36 11.65 19.73
C THR A 311 1.90 13.09 19.48
N ILE A 312 0.66 13.42 19.87
CA ILE A 312 0.14 14.78 19.74
C ILE A 312 0.89 15.73 20.68
N GLY A 313 1.18 15.28 21.90
CA GLY A 313 1.94 16.04 22.86
C GLY A 313 3.36 16.35 22.39
N VAL A 314 3.99 15.41 21.70
CA VAL A 314 5.33 15.60 21.13
C VAL A 314 5.32 16.59 19.96
N ILE A 315 4.25 16.62 19.16
CA ILE A 315 4.08 17.64 18.12
C ILE A 315 4.05 19.05 18.77
N ALA A 316 3.29 19.22 19.85
CA ALA A 316 3.25 20.47 20.60
C ALA A 316 4.64 20.81 21.22
N LEU A 317 5.29 19.83 21.84
CA LEU A 317 6.62 19.98 22.45
C LEU A 317 7.68 20.35 21.40
N GLN A 318 7.64 19.74 20.22
CA GLN A 318 8.56 20.10 19.12
C GLN A 318 8.33 21.54 18.65
N GLY A 319 7.08 21.99 18.58
CA GLY A 319 6.75 23.41 18.31
C GLY A 319 7.40 24.35 19.31
N VAL A 320 7.27 24.03 20.59
CA VAL A 320 7.90 24.81 21.67
C VAL A 320 9.43 24.77 21.58
N ARG A 321 10.04 23.60 21.31
CA ARG A 321 11.50 23.50 21.09
C ARG A 321 11.98 24.32 19.91
N ARG A 322 11.20 24.37 18.82
CA ARG A 322 11.51 25.21 17.64
C ARG A 322 11.40 26.69 17.97
N ALA A 323 10.47 27.06 18.85
CA ALA A 323 10.35 28.43 19.33
C ALA A 323 11.54 28.83 20.22
N ALA A 324 12.21 27.88 20.90
CA ALA A 324 13.31 28.11 21.84
C ALA A 324 12.98 29.22 22.88
N PRO A 325 11.88 29.08 23.66
CA PRO A 325 11.41 30.12 24.55
C PRO A 325 12.35 30.35 25.71
N GLU A 326 12.44 31.58 26.16
CA GLU A 326 13.17 31.97 27.35
C GLU A 326 12.23 32.26 28.54
N LEU A 327 12.74 32.12 29.76
CA LEU A 327 11.96 32.37 30.97
C LEU A 327 11.41 33.81 30.98
N GLY A 328 10.09 33.97 31.19
CA GLY A 328 9.42 35.27 31.29
C GLY A 328 9.00 35.86 29.93
N GLU A 329 9.28 35.22 28.79
CA GLU A 329 8.81 35.70 27.49
C GLU A 329 7.27 35.70 27.38
N GLN A 330 6.78 36.68 26.63
CA GLN A 330 5.37 36.85 26.29
C GLN A 330 5.07 36.12 24.98
N ILE A 331 4.36 35.01 25.03
CA ILE A 331 4.17 34.13 23.88
C ILE A 331 2.70 34.03 23.53
N ALA A 332 2.41 34.13 22.24
CA ALA A 332 1.07 34.01 21.72
C ALA A 332 0.87 32.67 21.00
N VAL A 333 -0.32 32.07 21.14
CA VAL A 333 -0.71 30.81 20.47
C VAL A 333 -2.00 31.04 19.70
N ILE A 334 -2.00 30.76 18.39
CA ILE A 334 -3.22 30.77 17.58
C ILE A 334 -3.67 29.35 17.26
N GLY A 335 -4.94 29.05 17.63
CA GLY A 335 -5.55 27.75 17.55
C GLY A 335 -5.40 26.97 18.87
N LEU A 336 -6.47 26.91 19.67
CA LEU A 336 -6.51 26.21 20.96
C LEU A 336 -7.22 24.86 20.85
N GLY A 337 -7.04 24.15 19.71
CA GLY A 337 -7.33 22.74 19.59
C GLY A 337 -6.41 21.91 20.51
N LEU A 338 -6.45 20.58 20.45
CA LEU A 338 -5.66 19.72 21.35
C LEU A 338 -4.16 20.08 21.36
N ILE A 339 -3.56 20.31 20.18
CA ILE A 339 -2.14 20.73 20.09
C ILE A 339 -1.93 22.09 20.76
N GLY A 340 -2.83 23.06 20.55
CA GLY A 340 -2.72 24.39 21.13
C GLY A 340 -2.88 24.38 22.65
N GLN A 341 -3.81 23.60 23.20
CA GLN A 341 -3.96 23.40 24.64
C GLN A 341 -2.69 22.84 25.28
N LEU A 342 -2.09 21.83 24.66
CA LEU A 342 -0.83 21.23 25.12
C LEU A 342 0.33 22.21 24.97
N THR A 343 0.40 22.95 23.86
CA THR A 343 1.43 24.00 23.64
C THR A 343 1.37 25.06 24.72
N ALA A 344 0.18 25.56 25.08
CA ALA A 344 0.01 26.56 26.12
C ALA A 344 0.50 26.04 27.48
N GLN A 345 0.14 24.84 27.87
CA GLN A 345 0.61 24.23 29.12
C GLN A 345 2.14 24.01 29.14
N ILE A 346 2.74 23.52 28.02
CA ILE A 346 4.19 23.32 27.92
C ILE A 346 4.94 24.66 28.05
N LEU A 347 4.46 25.71 27.42
CA LEU A 347 5.02 27.07 27.54
C LEU A 347 4.90 27.61 28.96
N ARG A 348 3.76 27.39 29.63
CA ARG A 348 3.60 27.74 31.04
C ARG A 348 4.57 26.95 31.93
N ALA A 349 4.73 25.66 31.68
CA ALA A 349 5.72 24.83 32.40
C ALA A 349 7.17 25.28 32.15
N ALA A 350 7.44 25.91 30.99
CA ALA A 350 8.73 26.53 30.68
C ALA A 350 8.91 27.94 31.30
N GLY A 351 7.91 28.46 32.03
CA GLY A 351 7.98 29.75 32.71
C GLY A 351 7.66 30.97 31.85
N CYS A 352 6.98 30.78 30.74
CA CYS A 352 6.52 31.85 29.85
C CYS A 352 5.14 32.39 30.26
N HIS A 353 4.82 33.63 29.84
CA HIS A 353 3.46 34.13 29.81
C HIS A 353 2.79 33.78 28.48
N VAL A 354 1.57 33.22 28.55
CA VAL A 354 0.93 32.66 27.35
C VAL A 354 -0.43 33.29 27.11
N PHE A 355 -0.65 33.76 25.88
CA PHE A 355 -1.91 34.32 25.40
C PHE A 355 -2.45 33.50 24.25
N GLY A 356 -3.75 33.22 24.20
CA GLY A 356 -4.30 32.35 23.16
C GLY A 356 -5.47 32.95 22.39
N LEU A 357 -5.55 32.60 21.10
CA LEU A 357 -6.68 32.92 20.23
C LEU A 357 -7.27 31.62 19.68
N ASP A 358 -8.57 31.41 19.85
CA ASP A 358 -9.36 30.41 19.12
C ASP A 358 -10.77 30.96 18.87
N LEU A 359 -11.35 30.67 17.71
CA LEU A 359 -12.71 31.09 17.36
C LEU A 359 -13.78 30.46 18.26
N ASP A 360 -13.46 29.35 18.92
CA ASP A 360 -14.31 28.67 19.89
C ASP A 360 -14.00 29.15 21.30
N TYR A 361 -14.91 29.93 21.91
CA TYR A 361 -14.75 30.48 23.26
C TYR A 361 -14.57 29.39 24.33
N GLU A 362 -15.23 28.22 24.20
CA GLU A 362 -15.07 27.14 25.17
C GLU A 362 -13.65 26.57 25.20
N ARG A 363 -12.94 26.60 24.07
CA ARG A 363 -11.52 26.24 24.00
C ARG A 363 -10.64 27.28 24.70
N VAL A 364 -10.93 28.59 24.52
CA VAL A 364 -10.24 29.67 25.21
C VAL A 364 -10.42 29.51 26.72
N LYS A 365 -11.67 29.32 27.16
CA LYS A 365 -12.01 29.13 28.59
C LYS A 365 -11.31 27.88 29.18
N ARG A 366 -11.23 26.79 28.44
CA ARG A 366 -10.50 25.59 28.86
C ARG A 366 -9.01 25.86 29.03
N ALA A 367 -8.38 26.56 28.08
CA ALA A 367 -6.97 26.92 28.16
C ALA A 367 -6.67 27.85 29.36
N LEU A 368 -7.56 28.82 29.66
CA LEU A 368 -7.47 29.65 30.84
C LEU A 368 -7.55 28.81 32.12
N ALA A 369 -8.47 27.86 32.21
CA ALA A 369 -8.61 26.95 33.34
C ALA A 369 -7.38 26.05 33.52
N LEU A 370 -6.61 25.80 32.45
CA LEU A 370 -5.39 25.02 32.43
C LEU A 370 -4.11 25.88 32.60
N GLY A 371 -4.26 27.17 32.96
CA GLY A 371 -3.15 28.02 33.36
C GLY A 371 -2.63 28.97 32.27
N MET A 372 -3.29 29.11 31.13
CA MET A 372 -3.02 30.19 30.19
C MET A 372 -3.33 31.54 30.87
N ASP A 373 -2.52 32.57 30.63
CA ASP A 373 -2.65 33.83 31.35
C ASP A 373 -3.81 34.71 30.85
N ASP A 374 -4.08 34.71 29.52
CA ASP A 374 -5.17 35.46 28.93
C ASP A 374 -5.52 34.90 27.54
N GLY A 375 -6.68 35.30 26.98
CA GLY A 375 -7.05 34.83 25.65
C GLY A 375 -8.39 35.41 25.18
N ALA A 376 -8.64 35.32 23.87
CA ALA A 376 -9.86 35.79 23.25
C ALA A 376 -10.36 34.85 22.18
N SER A 377 -11.66 34.93 21.85
CA SER A 377 -12.29 34.29 20.70
C SER A 377 -12.52 35.22 19.51
N ASP A 378 -12.08 36.44 19.65
CA ASP A 378 -12.16 37.50 18.64
C ASP A 378 -10.77 38.10 18.42
N THR A 379 -10.46 38.41 17.15
CA THR A 379 -9.15 38.94 16.75
C THR A 379 -8.85 40.33 17.33
N ASP A 380 -9.83 41.23 17.38
CA ASP A 380 -9.63 42.61 17.87
C ASP A 380 -9.37 42.60 19.39
N ASP A 381 -10.11 41.79 20.13
CA ASP A 381 -9.89 41.57 21.55
C ASP A 381 -8.50 40.95 21.81
N PHE A 382 -8.08 39.98 20.97
CA PHE A 382 -6.77 39.36 21.07
C PHE A 382 -5.63 40.34 20.80
N LEU A 383 -5.77 41.19 19.78
CA LEU A 383 -4.82 42.25 19.47
C LEU A 383 -4.68 43.22 20.66
N ARG A 384 -5.80 43.59 21.34
CA ARG A 384 -5.80 44.42 22.52
C ARG A 384 -5.04 43.70 23.69
N ILE A 385 -5.36 42.46 23.99
CA ILE A 385 -4.67 41.68 25.04
C ILE A 385 -3.15 41.64 24.78
N VAL A 386 -2.73 41.29 23.59
CA VAL A 386 -1.30 41.22 23.26
C VAL A 386 -0.66 42.60 23.42
N ARG A 387 -1.28 43.68 22.92
CA ARG A 387 -0.77 45.04 23.04
C ARG A 387 -0.59 45.43 24.50
N ASP A 388 -1.60 45.21 25.34
CA ASP A 388 -1.60 45.61 26.74
C ASP A 388 -0.55 44.82 27.55
N LYS A 389 -0.53 43.49 27.40
CA LYS A 389 0.40 42.63 28.13
C LYS A 389 1.85 42.81 27.73
N THR A 390 2.11 43.13 26.47
CA THR A 390 3.45 43.37 25.91
C THR A 390 3.86 44.86 25.93
N LYS A 391 3.05 45.73 26.54
CA LYS A 391 3.27 47.17 26.55
C LYS A 391 3.45 47.81 25.16
N GLY A 392 2.76 47.22 24.17
CA GLY A 392 2.79 47.65 22.77
C GLY A 392 3.97 47.13 21.95
N HIS A 393 4.87 46.34 22.54
CA HIS A 393 6.02 45.79 21.79
C HIS A 393 5.65 44.62 20.87
N GLY A 394 4.58 43.91 21.16
CA GLY A 394 4.19 42.65 20.50
C GLY A 394 4.77 41.42 21.21
N ALA A 395 4.28 40.23 20.85
CA ALA A 395 4.69 38.97 21.42
C ALA A 395 6.16 38.61 21.06
N ASP A 396 6.91 38.10 22.03
CA ASP A 396 8.29 37.65 21.78
C ASP A 396 8.32 36.51 20.74
N ARG A 397 7.40 35.57 20.89
CA ARG A 397 7.24 34.44 19.99
C ARG A 397 5.77 34.15 19.74
N MET A 398 5.52 33.53 18.61
CA MET A 398 4.21 33.14 18.15
C MET A 398 4.22 31.69 17.72
N LEU A 399 3.27 30.88 18.19
CA LEU A 399 3.08 29.51 17.71
C LEU A 399 1.70 29.39 17.03
N ILE A 400 1.70 28.90 15.80
CA ILE A 400 0.48 28.65 15.02
C ILE A 400 0.19 27.17 15.08
N THR A 401 -0.87 26.79 15.80
CA THR A 401 -1.35 25.39 15.93
C THR A 401 -2.71 25.18 15.24
N ALA A 402 -3.22 26.20 14.59
CA ALA A 402 -4.44 26.17 13.80
C ALA A 402 -4.25 25.48 12.44
N ALA A 403 -5.34 24.98 11.88
CA ALA A 403 -5.40 24.47 10.51
C ALA A 403 -6.48 25.22 9.72
N THR A 404 -6.08 25.88 8.64
CA THR A 404 -6.98 26.63 7.74
C THR A 404 -6.31 26.85 6.37
N LYS A 405 -7.11 26.98 5.32
CA LYS A 405 -6.59 27.34 3.98
C LYS A 405 -6.30 28.85 3.84
N SER A 406 -6.84 29.69 4.76
CA SER A 406 -6.58 31.12 4.75
C SER A 406 -5.16 31.45 5.19
N SER A 407 -4.60 32.53 4.63
CA SER A 407 -3.35 33.14 5.04
C SER A 407 -3.53 34.26 6.10
N ASP A 408 -4.74 34.50 6.57
CA ASP A 408 -5.01 35.56 7.56
C ASP A 408 -4.31 35.27 8.88
N VAL A 409 -4.25 33.99 9.27
CA VAL A 409 -3.59 33.55 10.51
C VAL A 409 -2.08 33.81 10.48
N ILE A 410 -1.40 33.52 9.37
CA ILE A 410 0.05 33.80 9.26
C ILE A 410 0.32 35.31 9.24
N ASN A 411 -0.53 36.08 8.58
CA ASN A 411 -0.38 37.56 8.52
C ASN A 411 -0.69 38.22 9.87
N LEU A 412 -1.74 37.78 10.57
CA LEU A 412 -2.02 38.23 11.95
C LEU A 412 -0.81 37.87 12.86
N SER A 413 -0.20 36.69 12.68
CA SER A 413 0.99 36.32 13.46
C SER A 413 2.16 37.27 13.23
N MET A 414 2.38 37.74 11.99
CA MET A 414 3.40 38.76 11.69
C MET A 414 3.06 40.12 12.32
N GLU A 415 1.77 40.50 12.36
CA GLU A 415 1.32 41.74 12.97
C GLU A 415 1.57 41.78 14.47
N ILE A 416 1.24 40.71 15.18
CA ILE A 416 1.33 40.69 16.67
C ILE A 416 2.70 40.34 17.22
N THR A 417 3.59 39.81 16.40
CA THR A 417 4.98 39.50 16.80
C THR A 417 5.81 40.76 16.89
N ARG A 418 6.63 40.87 17.94
CA ARG A 418 7.55 42.03 18.10
C ARG A 418 8.62 42.04 17.01
N ARG A 419 9.33 43.16 16.94
CA ARG A 419 10.53 43.26 16.08
C ARG A 419 11.57 42.24 16.52
N LYS A 420 12.14 41.53 15.55
CA LYS A 420 13.06 40.41 15.75
C LYS A 420 12.48 39.28 16.62
N GLY A 421 11.18 39.13 16.59
CA GLY A 421 10.51 37.98 17.22
C GLY A 421 10.45 36.77 16.26
N THR A 422 9.89 35.70 16.76
CA THR A 422 9.87 34.41 16.03
C THR A 422 8.43 33.91 15.87
N VAL A 423 8.07 33.50 14.67
CA VAL A 423 6.82 32.78 14.38
C VAL A 423 7.13 31.33 14.05
N VAL A 424 6.51 30.40 14.77
CA VAL A 424 6.67 28.95 14.55
C VAL A 424 5.38 28.38 14.01
N LEU A 425 5.45 27.77 12.84
CA LEU A 425 4.33 27.07 12.23
C LEU A 425 4.35 25.59 12.60
N VAL A 426 3.35 25.18 13.38
CA VAL A 426 3.09 23.78 13.80
C VAL A 426 1.92 23.19 13.05
N GLY A 427 0.85 23.99 12.86
CA GLY A 427 -0.36 23.63 12.13
C GLY A 427 -0.21 23.74 10.61
N ASP A 428 -1.34 23.70 9.92
CA ASP A 428 -1.41 23.80 8.44
C ASP A 428 -2.24 25.03 8.05
N VAL A 429 -1.58 26.11 7.63
CA VAL A 429 -2.23 27.37 7.21
C VAL A 429 -1.75 27.83 5.85
N GLY A 430 -2.49 28.71 5.20
CA GLY A 430 -2.04 29.36 3.97
C GLY A 430 -0.74 30.18 4.20
N LEU A 431 0.18 30.12 3.23
CA LEU A 431 1.53 30.71 3.34
C LEU A 431 1.72 31.93 2.42
N ASN A 432 0.64 32.65 2.06
CA ASN A 432 0.77 33.90 1.33
C ASN A 432 1.08 35.02 2.33
N ILE A 433 2.38 35.22 2.59
CA ILE A 433 2.88 36.15 3.60
C ILE A 433 2.97 37.57 3.04
N GLU A 434 2.36 38.53 3.73
CA GLU A 434 2.48 39.94 3.44
C GLU A 434 3.84 40.47 3.90
N ARG A 435 4.55 41.08 2.94
CA ARG A 435 5.91 41.57 3.18
C ARG A 435 6.05 42.68 4.24
N PRO A 436 5.13 43.68 4.41
CA PRO A 436 5.37 44.87 5.23
C PRO A 436 5.81 44.54 6.68
N ASP A 437 5.02 43.80 7.43
CA ASP A 437 5.35 43.46 8.82
C ASP A 437 6.47 42.46 8.93
N PHE A 438 6.46 41.41 8.13
CA PHE A 438 7.51 40.40 8.08
C PHE A 438 8.89 41.05 7.86
N TYR A 439 9.01 41.90 6.83
CA TYR A 439 10.26 42.55 6.48
C TYR A 439 10.67 43.65 7.51
N ARG A 440 9.72 44.55 7.85
CA ARG A 440 10.01 45.73 8.73
C ARG A 440 10.42 45.29 10.13
N LYS A 441 9.81 44.25 10.64
CA LYS A 441 10.09 43.70 11.96
C LYS A 441 11.22 42.69 11.97
N GLU A 442 11.71 42.23 10.79
CA GLU A 442 12.78 41.26 10.67
C GLU A 442 12.47 39.97 11.47
N ILE A 443 11.28 39.40 11.17
CA ILE A 443 10.73 38.23 11.91
C ILE A 443 11.37 36.94 11.39
N ASP A 444 11.73 36.04 12.29
CA ASP A 444 12.07 34.66 11.95
C ASP A 444 10.81 33.82 11.79
N LEU A 445 10.67 33.15 10.63
CA LEU A 445 9.62 32.16 10.40
C LEU A 445 10.23 30.77 10.38
N LEU A 446 9.81 29.91 11.31
CA LEU A 446 10.33 28.57 11.51
C LEU A 446 9.23 27.51 11.31
N MET A 447 9.57 26.43 10.62
CA MET A 447 8.69 25.24 10.53
C MET A 447 8.98 24.30 11.70
N SER A 448 7.93 23.71 12.25
CA SER A 448 8.01 22.59 13.19
C SER A 448 7.57 21.30 12.48
N THR A 449 8.48 20.36 12.36
CA THR A 449 8.20 19.10 11.66
C THR A 449 7.78 18.02 12.65
N SER A 450 6.48 17.75 12.70
CA SER A 450 5.89 16.60 13.41
C SER A 450 6.51 16.36 14.80
N TYR A 451 7.09 15.17 15.05
CA TYR A 451 7.67 14.77 16.34
C TYR A 451 9.10 15.27 16.56
N GLY A 452 9.70 15.88 15.55
CA GLY A 452 11.07 16.41 15.62
C GLY A 452 12.11 15.54 14.90
N PRO A 453 13.40 15.70 15.22
CA PRO A 453 14.48 14.97 14.56
C PRO A 453 14.34 13.46 14.64
N GLY A 454 14.52 12.79 13.52
CA GLY A 454 14.24 11.38 13.31
C GLY A 454 13.03 11.16 12.38
N ARG A 455 12.10 12.08 12.37
CA ARG A 455 10.90 11.96 11.55
C ARG A 455 11.23 12.03 10.06
N TYR A 456 10.68 11.05 9.28
CA TYR A 456 10.95 10.84 7.87
C TYR A 456 12.38 10.39 7.54
N ASP A 457 13.21 10.07 8.53
CA ASP A 457 14.50 9.43 8.33
C ASP A 457 14.37 7.91 8.50
N ALA A 458 14.48 7.17 7.41
CA ALA A 458 14.35 5.72 7.42
C ALA A 458 15.44 5.05 8.28
N ALA A 459 16.65 5.62 8.31
CA ALA A 459 17.73 5.09 9.15
C ALA A 459 17.38 5.17 10.64
N TYR A 460 16.64 6.21 11.06
CA TYR A 460 16.18 6.35 12.43
C TYR A 460 14.89 5.55 12.70
N GLU A 461 13.81 5.80 11.91
CA GLU A 461 12.50 5.22 12.19
C GLU A 461 12.41 3.72 11.84
N THR A 462 13.11 3.26 10.80
CA THR A 462 12.98 1.88 10.28
C THR A 462 14.15 1.00 10.70
N ASP A 463 15.40 1.50 10.53
CA ASP A 463 16.60 0.71 10.79
C ASP A 463 17.02 0.76 12.27
N GLY A 464 16.44 1.68 13.04
CA GLY A 464 16.67 1.81 14.48
C GLY A 464 17.98 2.51 14.86
N ASN A 465 18.62 3.20 13.92
CA ASN A 465 19.86 3.93 14.19
C ASN A 465 19.54 5.26 14.89
N ASP A 466 20.04 5.42 16.13
CA ASP A 466 19.87 6.67 16.85
C ASP A 466 20.95 7.68 16.46
N TYR A 467 20.61 8.98 16.52
CA TYR A 467 21.58 10.05 16.32
C TYR A 467 22.51 10.18 17.53
N PRO A 468 23.81 10.54 17.33
CA PRO A 468 24.70 10.81 18.43
C PRO A 468 24.13 11.88 19.38
N PHE A 469 23.94 11.54 20.64
CA PHE A 469 23.30 12.37 21.66
C PHE A 469 23.89 13.78 21.78
N ALA A 470 25.19 13.92 21.62
CA ALA A 470 25.89 15.21 21.71
C ALA A 470 25.48 16.18 20.57
N TYR A 471 25.04 15.67 19.43
CA TYR A 471 24.69 16.48 18.25
C TYR A 471 23.19 16.65 18.08
N VAL A 472 22.39 15.65 18.44
CA VAL A 472 20.93 15.71 18.35
C VAL A 472 20.34 15.34 19.71
N ARG A 473 20.24 16.32 20.61
CA ARG A 473 19.72 16.11 21.98
C ARG A 473 18.27 15.61 21.99
N TRP A 474 17.44 16.13 21.12
CA TRP A 474 16.00 15.93 21.11
C TRP A 474 15.54 15.24 19.81
N THR A 475 15.65 13.91 19.80
CA THR A 475 15.02 13.08 18.78
C THR A 475 13.54 12.88 19.10
N GLU A 476 12.76 12.36 18.16
CA GLU A 476 11.35 12.06 18.40
C GLU A 476 11.15 11.13 19.62
N ASN A 477 11.97 10.10 19.81
CA ASN A 477 11.89 9.21 20.98
C ASN A 477 12.16 9.98 22.27
N ARG A 478 13.24 10.77 22.35
CA ARG A 478 13.58 11.59 23.52
C ARG A 478 12.56 12.69 23.79
N ASN A 479 11.88 13.17 22.76
CA ASN A 479 10.74 14.05 22.91
C ASN A 479 9.54 13.32 23.56
N MET A 480 9.29 12.03 23.18
CA MET A 480 8.25 11.20 23.82
C MET A 480 8.55 11.01 25.32
N GLU A 481 9.79 10.66 25.68
CA GLU A 481 10.23 10.58 27.08
C GLU A 481 9.97 11.89 27.83
N SER A 482 10.42 13.00 27.27
CA SER A 482 10.26 14.32 27.88
C SER A 482 8.81 14.72 28.06
N TYR A 483 7.93 14.40 27.11
CA TYR A 483 6.50 14.65 27.24
C TYR A 483 5.87 13.81 28.34
N LEU A 484 6.17 12.51 28.37
CA LEU A 484 5.66 11.61 29.41
C LEU A 484 6.12 12.00 30.82
N ASP A 485 7.35 12.51 30.94
CA ASP A 485 7.86 13.06 32.22
C ASP A 485 7.05 14.30 32.67
N LEU A 486 6.70 15.17 31.76
CA LEU A 486 5.86 16.33 32.07
C LEU A 486 4.45 15.92 32.48
N VAL A 487 3.86 14.90 31.84
CA VAL A 487 2.56 14.37 32.18
C VAL A 487 2.59 13.64 33.54
N SER A 488 3.54 12.75 33.74
CA SER A 488 3.64 11.94 34.96
C SER A 488 3.96 12.78 36.22
N SER A 489 4.72 13.88 36.02
CA SER A 489 5.01 14.83 37.12
C SER A 489 3.88 15.80 37.41
N GLY A 490 2.74 15.73 36.68
CA GLY A 490 1.60 16.63 36.87
C GLY A 490 1.82 18.06 36.38
N ARG A 491 2.91 18.34 35.64
CA ARG A 491 3.14 19.64 35.01
C ARG A 491 2.22 19.91 33.84
N LEU A 492 1.72 18.85 33.21
CA LEU A 492 0.67 18.90 32.20
C LEU A 492 -0.56 18.17 32.72
N ASN A 493 -1.71 18.84 32.67
CA ASN A 493 -2.99 18.26 33.02
C ASN A 493 -3.73 17.81 31.75
N ILE A 494 -3.75 16.49 31.50
CA ILE A 494 -4.30 15.90 30.30
C ILE A 494 -5.78 15.55 30.44
N GLU A 495 -6.22 15.21 31.65
CA GLU A 495 -7.57 14.74 31.93
C GLU A 495 -8.67 15.67 31.35
N PRO A 496 -8.63 17.00 31.53
CA PRO A 496 -9.64 17.90 30.97
C PRO A 496 -9.60 18.03 29.44
N LEU A 497 -8.59 17.46 28.77
CA LEU A 497 -8.44 17.48 27.31
C LEU A 497 -9.05 16.25 26.63
N ILE A 498 -9.44 15.23 27.42
CA ILE A 498 -10.09 14.01 26.96
C ILE A 498 -11.59 14.19 27.18
N ASP A 499 -12.33 14.46 26.12
CA ASP A 499 -13.78 14.70 26.20
C ASP A 499 -14.57 13.40 26.35
N THR A 500 -14.08 12.29 25.75
CA THR A 500 -14.77 10.99 25.83
C THR A 500 -13.80 9.82 25.59
N VAL A 501 -14.19 8.67 26.14
CA VAL A 501 -13.53 7.39 25.90
C VAL A 501 -14.59 6.42 25.36
N ILE A 502 -14.37 5.87 24.20
CA ILE A 502 -15.29 4.95 23.52
C ILE A 502 -14.66 3.56 23.33
N PRO A 503 -15.42 2.49 23.33
CA PRO A 503 -14.93 1.18 22.90
C PRO A 503 -14.66 1.18 21.38
N ILE A 504 -13.73 0.32 20.93
CA ILE A 504 -13.31 0.23 19.50
C ILE A 504 -14.51 0.01 18.57
N ASP A 505 -15.53 -0.71 19.01
CA ASP A 505 -16.69 -1.05 18.18
C ASP A 505 -17.60 0.17 17.91
N GLU A 506 -17.51 1.23 18.74
CA GLU A 506 -18.23 2.50 18.55
C GLU A 506 -17.48 3.50 17.68
N ALA A 507 -16.25 3.21 17.28
CA ALA A 507 -15.44 4.11 16.47
C ALA A 507 -16.12 4.51 15.13
N PRO A 508 -16.78 3.62 14.36
CA PRO A 508 -17.43 3.99 13.11
C PRO A 508 -18.46 5.13 13.27
N GLU A 509 -19.33 5.03 14.25
CA GLU A 509 -20.34 6.06 14.53
C GLU A 509 -19.69 7.35 15.05
N THR A 510 -18.63 7.24 15.84
CA THR A 510 -17.87 8.41 16.32
C THR A 510 -17.20 9.15 15.15
N TYR A 511 -16.53 8.44 14.25
CA TYR A 511 -15.94 9.07 13.06
C TYR A 511 -17.00 9.74 12.17
N LYS A 512 -18.16 9.12 12.02
CA LYS A 512 -19.29 9.69 11.29
C LYS A 512 -19.82 10.97 11.94
N ALA A 513 -19.94 10.99 13.27
CA ALA A 513 -20.34 12.18 14.03
C ALA A 513 -19.32 13.31 13.90
N LEU A 514 -18.03 13.00 14.02
CA LEU A 514 -16.93 13.95 13.86
C LEU A 514 -16.87 14.56 12.45
N ALA A 515 -17.15 13.75 11.41
CA ALA A 515 -17.19 14.18 10.01
C ALA A 515 -18.44 15.01 9.69
N GLY A 516 -19.55 14.76 10.39
CA GLY A 516 -20.86 15.42 10.14
C GLY A 516 -20.92 16.91 10.49
N GLY A 517 -19.92 17.47 11.15
CA GLY A 517 -19.72 18.91 11.33
C GLY A 517 -20.77 19.67 12.16
N LYS A 518 -21.72 18.99 12.79
CA LYS A 518 -22.75 19.61 13.63
C LYS A 518 -22.35 19.55 15.11
N GLY A 519 -22.15 20.71 15.74
CA GLY A 519 -21.81 20.86 17.17
C GLY A 519 -20.33 21.20 17.41
N ALA A 520 -19.99 21.45 18.69
CA ALA A 520 -18.61 21.68 19.12
C ALA A 520 -17.77 20.40 18.90
N LYS A 521 -16.67 20.51 18.20
CA LYS A 521 -15.76 19.38 17.97
C LYS A 521 -15.02 19.05 19.27
N PRO A 522 -15.02 17.80 19.73
CA PRO A 522 -14.25 17.40 20.90
C PRO A 522 -12.74 17.63 20.67
N LEU A 523 -11.98 17.87 21.74
CA LEU A 523 -10.55 18.01 21.68
C LEU A 523 -9.85 16.67 21.58
N GLY A 524 -10.16 15.75 22.50
CA GLY A 524 -9.58 14.42 22.58
C GLY A 524 -10.66 13.35 22.70
N VAL A 525 -10.64 12.38 21.82
CA VAL A 525 -11.46 11.15 21.87
C VAL A 525 -10.52 9.97 21.95
N LEU A 526 -10.61 9.21 23.04
CA LEU A 526 -9.86 7.97 23.17
C LEU A 526 -10.70 6.77 22.77
N ILE A 527 -10.07 5.84 22.07
CA ILE A 527 -10.59 4.50 21.86
C ILE A 527 -10.01 3.59 22.93
N SER A 528 -10.87 2.87 23.65
CA SER A 528 -10.48 1.85 24.62
C SER A 528 -10.56 0.45 24.00
N TYR A 529 -9.65 -0.41 24.43
CA TYR A 529 -9.55 -1.80 24.03
C TYR A 529 -9.78 -2.69 25.24
N PRO A 530 -10.55 -3.77 25.12
CA PRO A 530 -10.92 -4.60 26.28
C PRO A 530 -9.69 -5.18 26.96
N GLU A 531 -9.73 -5.24 28.29
CA GLU A 531 -8.83 -6.12 29.04
C GLU A 531 -9.32 -7.54 28.79
N THR A 532 -8.64 -8.26 27.91
CA THR A 532 -8.78 -9.71 27.92
C THR A 532 -8.19 -10.19 29.25
N GLU A 533 -8.99 -10.79 30.13
CA GLU A 533 -8.49 -11.61 31.21
C GLU A 533 -7.41 -12.54 30.62
N LYS A 534 -6.32 -12.79 31.36
CA LYS A 534 -5.25 -13.68 30.92
C LYS A 534 -5.90 -14.93 30.34
N PRO A 535 -5.65 -15.30 29.09
CA PRO A 535 -6.28 -16.47 28.54
C PRO A 535 -5.79 -17.70 29.33
N ASP A 536 -6.71 -18.37 30.01
CA ASP A 536 -6.45 -19.69 30.65
C ASP A 536 -6.19 -20.81 29.63
N ALA A 537 -6.25 -20.49 28.34
CA ALA A 537 -5.87 -21.35 27.22
C ALA A 537 -4.84 -20.64 26.34
N PRO A 538 -3.87 -21.36 25.75
CA PRO A 538 -3.00 -20.78 24.75
C PRO A 538 -3.86 -20.14 23.66
N GLU A 539 -3.67 -18.83 23.43
CA GLU A 539 -4.33 -18.13 22.33
C GLU A 539 -4.14 -18.97 21.07
N LYS A 540 -5.24 -19.39 20.44
CA LYS A 540 -5.22 -19.96 19.09
C LYS A 540 -4.42 -19.01 18.23
N ASP A 541 -3.55 -19.58 17.41
CA ASP A 541 -2.65 -18.88 16.52
C ASP A 541 -3.40 -17.85 15.66
N ASP A 542 -3.51 -16.62 16.17
CA ASP A 542 -4.22 -15.49 15.51
C ASP A 542 -3.41 -14.88 14.35
N ALA A 543 -2.31 -15.54 13.96
CA ALA A 543 -1.47 -15.13 12.82
C ALA A 543 -2.19 -15.27 11.46
N ALA A 544 -3.32 -15.98 11.42
CA ALA A 544 -4.16 -16.09 10.23
C ALA A 544 -5.64 -15.92 10.55
N ILE A 545 -6.36 -15.40 9.58
CA ILE A 545 -7.83 -15.37 9.59
C ILE A 545 -8.38 -16.04 8.34
N THR A 546 -9.48 -16.78 8.51
CA THR A 546 -10.26 -17.26 7.38
C THR A 546 -11.18 -16.14 6.93
N LEU A 547 -11.01 -15.72 5.69
CA LEU A 547 -11.94 -14.85 5.01
C LEU A 547 -13.11 -15.71 4.50
N ARG A 548 -14.27 -15.13 4.34
CA ARG A 548 -15.40 -15.84 3.70
C ARG A 548 -15.10 -15.98 2.22
N GLY A 549 -14.27 -16.94 1.88
CA GLY A 549 -13.93 -17.30 0.52
C GLY A 549 -15.09 -18.04 -0.14
N HIS A 550 -15.36 -17.73 -1.38
CA HIS A 550 -16.59 -18.16 -2.08
C HIS A 550 -16.33 -19.11 -3.23
N ARG A 551 -15.11 -19.63 -3.37
CA ARG A 551 -14.81 -20.66 -4.37
C ARG A 551 -14.35 -21.95 -3.70
N LYS A 552 -15.13 -23.03 -3.83
CA LYS A 552 -14.54 -24.36 -3.71
C LYS A 552 -13.67 -24.57 -4.95
N PRO A 553 -12.38 -24.93 -4.78
CA PRO A 553 -11.57 -25.30 -5.93
C PRO A 553 -12.26 -26.46 -6.67
N GLN A 554 -12.34 -26.36 -7.99
CA GLN A 554 -12.58 -27.55 -8.79
C GLN A 554 -11.43 -28.51 -8.51
N SER A 555 -11.70 -29.79 -8.33
CA SER A 555 -10.65 -30.80 -8.11
C SER A 555 -9.64 -30.73 -9.26
N GLY A 556 -8.39 -30.38 -8.96
CA GLY A 556 -7.29 -30.41 -9.90
C GLY A 556 -6.35 -29.22 -10.01
N PRO A 557 -6.70 -27.94 -9.65
CA PRO A 557 -5.73 -26.88 -9.72
C PRO A 557 -4.71 -26.94 -8.58
N ILE A 558 -3.51 -26.44 -8.84
CA ILE A 558 -2.46 -26.22 -7.85
C ILE A 558 -2.88 -25.05 -6.96
N ASN A 559 -3.13 -25.33 -5.69
CA ASN A 559 -3.45 -24.30 -4.70
C ASN A 559 -2.16 -23.57 -4.29
N PHE A 560 -2.10 -22.27 -4.48
CA PHE A 560 -0.91 -21.53 -4.11
C PHE A 560 -1.18 -20.43 -3.08
N ALA A 561 -0.13 -20.14 -2.32
CA ALA A 561 -0.08 -19.01 -1.41
C ALA A 561 0.86 -17.94 -1.96
N LEU A 562 0.43 -16.67 -1.95
CA LEU A 562 1.31 -15.54 -2.22
C LEU A 562 1.91 -15.04 -0.92
N VAL A 563 3.24 -15.09 -0.79
CA VAL A 563 4.00 -14.52 0.31
C VAL A 563 4.61 -13.20 -0.15
N GLY A 564 4.14 -12.09 0.43
CA GLY A 564 4.50 -10.75 0.01
C GLY A 564 3.49 -10.12 -0.97
N ALA A 565 2.45 -9.46 -0.44
CA ALA A 565 1.45 -8.73 -1.23
C ALA A 565 1.97 -7.36 -1.73
N GLY A 566 3.22 -7.31 -2.22
CA GLY A 566 3.84 -6.14 -2.85
C GLY A 566 3.31 -5.89 -4.27
N ALA A 567 3.68 -4.73 -4.83
CA ALA A 567 3.21 -4.34 -6.16
C ALA A 567 3.58 -5.37 -7.26
N PHE A 568 4.76 -6.00 -7.17
CA PHE A 568 5.19 -6.97 -8.18
C PHE A 568 4.39 -8.28 -8.10
N GLY A 569 4.23 -8.85 -6.90
CA GLY A 569 3.42 -10.06 -6.69
C GLY A 569 1.98 -9.87 -7.13
N THR A 570 1.36 -8.76 -6.73
CA THR A 570 -0.07 -8.50 -6.96
C THR A 570 -0.40 -8.02 -8.38
N SER A 571 0.50 -7.28 -9.06
CA SER A 571 0.23 -6.71 -10.39
C SER A 571 0.96 -7.41 -11.54
N MET A 572 1.93 -8.28 -11.25
CA MET A 572 2.66 -9.03 -12.28
C MET A 572 2.48 -10.54 -12.14
N LEU A 573 2.84 -11.15 -11.00
CA LEU A 573 2.85 -12.61 -10.87
C LEU A 573 1.43 -13.20 -10.83
N VAL A 574 0.61 -12.76 -9.88
CA VAL A 574 -0.76 -13.29 -9.73
C VAL A 574 -1.58 -13.17 -11.01
N PRO A 575 -1.59 -12.05 -11.75
CA PRO A 575 -2.32 -11.96 -13.01
C PRO A 575 -1.84 -12.96 -14.08
N GLN A 576 -0.54 -13.30 -14.15
CA GLN A 576 -0.07 -14.30 -15.10
C GLN A 576 -0.53 -15.72 -14.72
N MET A 577 -0.55 -16.04 -13.42
CA MET A 577 -1.09 -17.30 -12.93
C MET A 577 -2.61 -17.37 -13.13
N GLN A 578 -3.32 -16.28 -12.91
CA GLN A 578 -4.78 -16.20 -13.09
C GLN A 578 -5.23 -16.33 -14.55
N LYS A 579 -4.37 -16.03 -15.52
CA LYS A 579 -4.65 -16.37 -16.94
C LYS A 579 -4.74 -17.90 -17.18
N GLN A 580 -4.29 -18.70 -16.21
CA GLN A 580 -4.29 -20.16 -16.20
C GLN A 580 -5.16 -20.68 -15.05
N LYS A 581 -6.42 -20.23 -14.97
CA LYS A 581 -7.38 -20.52 -13.87
C LYS A 581 -7.68 -22.01 -13.71
N ASP A 582 -7.57 -22.77 -14.78
CA ASP A 582 -7.70 -24.23 -14.78
C ASP A 582 -6.53 -24.93 -14.09
N ARG A 583 -5.42 -24.23 -13.88
CA ARG A 583 -4.17 -24.79 -13.35
C ARG A 583 -3.80 -24.24 -11.97
N PHE A 584 -4.04 -22.95 -11.69
CA PHE A 584 -3.65 -22.30 -10.47
C PHE A 584 -4.84 -21.68 -9.73
N PHE A 585 -4.88 -21.86 -8.41
CA PHE A 585 -5.86 -21.26 -7.53
C PHE A 585 -5.16 -20.53 -6.37
N LEU A 586 -5.37 -19.20 -6.25
CA LEU A 586 -4.83 -18.40 -5.14
C LEU A 586 -5.67 -18.65 -3.89
N LYS A 587 -5.15 -19.47 -2.97
CA LYS A 587 -5.83 -19.89 -1.75
C LYS A 587 -5.49 -19.01 -0.55
N ALA A 588 -4.26 -18.53 -0.46
CA ALA A 588 -3.77 -17.78 0.69
C ALA A 588 -2.94 -16.56 0.28
N VAL A 589 -2.98 -15.53 1.12
CA VAL A 589 -2.08 -14.35 1.05
C VAL A 589 -1.42 -14.17 2.39
N VAL A 590 -0.09 -14.08 2.39
CA VAL A 590 0.74 -13.75 3.56
C VAL A 590 1.32 -12.36 3.39
N SER A 591 1.09 -11.47 4.35
CA SER A 591 1.59 -10.09 4.30
C SER A 591 1.83 -9.52 5.69
N SER A 592 3.02 -8.97 5.93
CA SER A 592 3.33 -8.20 7.15
C SER A 592 2.55 -6.89 7.22
N ASP A 593 2.14 -6.32 6.08
CA ASP A 593 1.18 -5.22 5.99
C ASP A 593 -0.23 -5.82 5.85
N ALA A 594 -0.89 -6.03 6.99
CA ALA A 594 -2.21 -6.66 7.05
C ALA A 594 -3.27 -5.90 6.25
N THR A 595 -3.20 -4.58 6.19
CA THR A 595 -4.16 -3.77 5.43
C THR A 595 -3.98 -3.92 3.93
N ARG A 596 -2.75 -3.81 3.43
CA ARG A 596 -2.46 -4.02 2.00
C ARG A 596 -2.77 -5.46 1.58
N GLY A 597 -2.27 -6.42 2.36
CA GLY A 597 -2.53 -7.85 2.12
C GLY A 597 -4.01 -8.18 2.20
N GLY A 598 -4.72 -7.61 3.19
CA GLY A 598 -6.14 -7.78 3.39
C GLY A 598 -7.00 -7.20 2.27
N ASN A 599 -6.69 -5.99 1.81
CA ASN A 599 -7.36 -5.38 0.67
C ASN A 599 -7.19 -6.22 -0.60
N PHE A 600 -5.96 -6.73 -0.83
CA PHE A 600 -5.69 -7.59 -1.98
C PHE A 600 -6.41 -8.95 -1.83
N ALA A 601 -6.26 -9.62 -0.69
CA ALA A 601 -6.88 -10.92 -0.43
C ALA A 601 -8.41 -10.86 -0.62
N ARG A 602 -9.05 -9.83 -0.05
CA ARG A 602 -10.50 -9.62 -0.20
C ARG A 602 -10.89 -9.33 -1.65
N SER A 603 -10.12 -8.52 -2.37
CA SER A 603 -10.38 -8.24 -3.78
C SER A 603 -10.26 -9.46 -4.68
N GLN A 604 -9.48 -10.47 -4.27
CA GLN A 604 -9.27 -11.71 -5.02
C GLN A 604 -10.17 -12.86 -4.53
N GLY A 605 -10.96 -12.67 -3.47
CA GLY A 605 -11.78 -13.73 -2.86
C GLY A 605 -10.95 -14.87 -2.29
N VAL A 606 -9.82 -14.55 -1.69
CA VAL A 606 -8.88 -15.50 -1.08
C VAL A 606 -9.46 -16.05 0.21
N GLU A 607 -9.20 -17.33 0.51
CA GLU A 607 -9.74 -17.98 1.71
C GLU A 607 -8.95 -17.63 2.98
N ILE A 608 -7.62 -17.51 2.87
CA ILE A 608 -6.73 -17.34 4.03
C ILE A 608 -5.92 -16.05 3.88
N LEU A 609 -6.02 -15.19 4.90
CA LEU A 609 -5.13 -14.05 5.08
C LEU A 609 -4.28 -14.28 6.32
N ALA A 610 -2.96 -14.24 6.16
CA ALA A 610 -2.02 -14.46 7.25
C ALA A 610 -0.97 -13.34 7.34
N SER A 611 -0.45 -13.11 8.54
CA SER A 611 0.67 -12.22 8.80
C SER A 611 2.03 -12.95 8.83
N ASP A 612 2.02 -14.28 8.97
CA ASP A 612 3.19 -15.17 8.91
C ASP A 612 2.96 -16.34 7.95
N MET A 613 4.05 -17.00 7.56
CA MET A 613 4.01 -18.16 6.68
C MET A 613 3.52 -19.43 7.36
N GLU A 614 3.66 -19.58 8.68
CA GLU A 614 3.39 -20.84 9.39
C GLU A 614 2.00 -21.41 9.13
N PRO A 615 0.91 -20.60 9.15
CA PRO A 615 -0.43 -21.10 8.82
C PRO A 615 -0.56 -21.61 7.38
N VAL A 616 0.30 -21.15 6.48
CA VAL A 616 0.36 -21.58 5.07
C VAL A 616 1.21 -22.85 4.94
N LEU A 617 2.34 -22.90 5.62
CA LEU A 617 3.28 -24.03 5.57
C LEU A 617 2.67 -25.30 6.18
N SER A 618 1.93 -25.16 7.28
CA SER A 618 1.24 -26.26 7.94
C SER A 618 -0.06 -26.70 7.25
N ASN A 619 -0.57 -25.92 6.27
CA ASN A 619 -1.81 -26.25 5.59
C ASN A 619 -1.58 -27.28 4.45
N PRO A 620 -2.12 -28.53 4.57
CA PRO A 620 -1.92 -29.56 3.55
C PRO A 620 -2.63 -29.26 2.21
N GLU A 621 -3.57 -28.33 2.18
CA GLU A 621 -4.27 -27.95 0.95
C GLU A 621 -3.51 -26.92 0.11
N ILE A 622 -2.36 -26.45 0.56
CA ILE A 622 -1.49 -25.55 -0.20
C ILE A 622 -0.34 -26.35 -0.79
N ASP A 623 -0.24 -26.35 -2.11
CA ASP A 623 0.76 -27.11 -2.87
C ASP A 623 2.02 -26.28 -3.15
N LEU A 624 1.82 -24.97 -3.46
CA LEU A 624 2.86 -24.08 -3.95
C LEU A 624 2.92 -22.77 -3.13
N VAL A 625 4.12 -22.39 -2.75
CA VAL A 625 4.41 -21.09 -2.12
C VAL A 625 5.10 -20.18 -3.12
N VAL A 626 4.49 -19.03 -3.41
CA VAL A 626 5.01 -18.00 -4.32
C VAL A 626 5.56 -16.83 -3.50
N ILE A 627 6.88 -16.68 -3.46
CA ILE A 627 7.59 -15.69 -2.64
C ILE A 627 7.89 -14.46 -3.49
N ALA A 628 7.36 -13.30 -3.09
CA ALA A 628 7.53 -12.01 -3.74
C ALA A 628 7.76 -10.88 -2.71
N THR A 629 8.55 -11.16 -1.70
CA THR A 629 8.90 -10.27 -0.59
C THR A 629 10.09 -9.36 -0.93
N ARG A 630 10.73 -8.75 0.05
CA ARG A 630 12.04 -8.11 -0.09
C ARG A 630 13.11 -9.18 -0.25
N HIS A 631 14.18 -8.84 -0.98
CA HIS A 631 15.22 -9.78 -1.37
C HIS A 631 15.90 -10.50 -0.19
N ASN A 632 16.16 -9.77 0.89
CA ASN A 632 16.77 -10.31 2.11
C ASN A 632 15.92 -11.35 2.87
N LEU A 633 14.67 -11.55 2.46
CA LEU A 633 13.77 -12.54 3.06
C LEU A 633 13.65 -13.82 2.22
N HIS A 634 14.10 -13.79 0.96
CA HIS A 634 13.87 -14.89 0.02
C HIS A 634 14.48 -16.19 0.51
N ALA A 635 15.75 -16.20 0.87
CA ALA A 635 16.46 -17.43 1.26
C ALA A 635 15.81 -18.11 2.47
N GLU A 636 15.53 -17.36 3.54
CA GLU A 636 14.88 -17.88 4.74
C GLU A 636 13.50 -18.47 4.41
N GLN A 637 12.70 -17.73 3.63
CA GLN A 637 11.35 -18.15 3.27
C GLN A 637 11.37 -19.39 2.36
N VAL A 638 12.34 -19.50 1.45
CA VAL A 638 12.56 -20.69 0.61
C VAL A 638 12.90 -21.89 1.49
N VAL A 639 13.85 -21.74 2.42
CA VAL A 639 14.25 -22.81 3.36
C VAL A 639 13.03 -23.32 4.14
N ARG A 640 12.26 -22.44 4.75
CA ARG A 640 11.06 -22.81 5.51
C ARG A 640 10.03 -23.54 4.64
N ALA A 641 9.79 -23.09 3.43
CA ALA A 641 8.82 -23.71 2.54
C ALA A 641 9.26 -25.09 2.04
N LEU A 642 10.55 -25.27 1.71
CA LEU A 642 11.11 -26.58 1.35
C LEU A 642 11.05 -27.57 2.51
N GLN A 643 11.40 -27.15 3.73
CA GLN A 643 11.31 -27.96 4.94
C GLN A 643 9.88 -28.40 5.26
N ALA A 644 8.88 -27.56 4.90
CA ALA A 644 7.47 -27.90 5.01
C ALA A 644 6.95 -28.76 3.85
N GLY A 645 7.81 -29.20 2.93
CA GLY A 645 7.47 -30.04 1.78
C GLY A 645 6.66 -29.36 0.70
N LYS A 646 6.67 -28.02 0.64
CA LYS A 646 5.93 -27.24 -0.37
C LYS A 646 6.76 -27.05 -1.63
N HIS A 647 6.12 -27.08 -2.81
CA HIS A 647 6.73 -26.50 -4.00
C HIS A 647 6.98 -25.01 -3.81
N VAL A 648 8.07 -24.49 -4.33
CA VAL A 648 8.47 -23.10 -4.14
C VAL A 648 8.72 -22.42 -5.48
N PHE A 649 8.08 -21.29 -5.67
CA PHE A 649 8.51 -20.27 -6.62
C PHE A 649 8.98 -19.05 -5.84
N THR A 650 10.21 -18.62 -6.06
CA THR A 650 10.71 -17.38 -5.46
C THR A 650 11.12 -16.36 -6.51
N GLU A 651 10.80 -15.10 -6.28
CA GLU A 651 11.40 -14.03 -7.08
C GLU A 651 12.91 -13.99 -6.86
N LYS A 652 13.60 -13.48 -7.87
CA LYS A 652 15.04 -13.26 -7.80
C LYS A 652 15.38 -12.04 -6.93
N PRO A 653 16.56 -11.93 -6.35
CA PRO A 653 17.61 -12.95 -6.27
C PRO A 653 17.23 -14.04 -5.25
N LEU A 654 17.83 -15.21 -5.39
CA LEU A 654 17.62 -16.32 -4.44
C LEU A 654 18.23 -16.00 -3.07
N ALA A 655 19.39 -15.36 -3.07
CA ALA A 655 20.17 -15.05 -1.88
C ALA A 655 20.96 -13.74 -2.07
N LEU A 656 21.28 -13.05 -0.97
CA LEU A 656 22.13 -11.86 -0.93
C LEU A 656 23.54 -12.15 -0.37
N SER A 657 23.76 -13.37 0.13
CA SER A 657 25.03 -13.80 0.70
C SER A 657 25.30 -15.28 0.45
N TRP A 658 26.58 -15.66 0.55
CA TRP A 658 27.01 -17.07 0.46
C TRP A 658 26.36 -17.96 1.52
N ASN A 659 26.20 -17.47 2.74
CA ASN A 659 25.55 -18.21 3.83
C ASN A 659 24.08 -18.51 3.49
N GLU A 660 23.35 -17.54 2.96
CA GLU A 660 21.97 -17.72 2.52
C GLU A 660 21.89 -18.74 1.37
N LEU A 661 22.77 -18.64 0.37
CA LEU A 661 22.81 -19.58 -0.76
C LEU A 661 23.11 -21.01 -0.28
N HIS A 662 24.04 -21.15 0.67
CA HIS A 662 24.38 -22.44 1.27
C HIS A 662 23.18 -23.02 2.04
N SER A 663 22.51 -22.23 2.84
CA SER A 663 21.31 -22.66 3.57
C SER A 663 20.20 -23.16 2.65
N VAL A 664 19.97 -22.48 1.53
CA VAL A 664 19.00 -22.94 0.52
C VAL A 664 19.45 -24.24 -0.12
N THR A 665 20.75 -24.36 -0.45
CA THR A 665 21.32 -25.58 -1.04
C THR A 665 21.17 -26.79 -0.11
N GLU A 666 21.47 -26.61 1.18
CA GLU A 666 21.29 -27.64 2.19
C GLU A 666 19.82 -28.05 2.34
N ALA A 667 18.91 -27.05 2.44
CA ALA A 667 17.48 -27.32 2.59
C ALA A 667 16.92 -28.09 1.38
N TYR A 668 17.34 -27.73 0.16
CA TYR A 668 16.91 -28.43 -1.05
C TYR A 668 17.43 -29.89 -1.09
N ASN A 669 18.70 -30.07 -0.77
CA ASN A 669 19.31 -31.43 -0.80
C ASN A 669 18.77 -32.38 0.28
N ASN A 670 18.37 -31.79 1.44
CA ASN A 670 17.88 -32.55 2.60
C ASN A 670 16.34 -32.63 2.67
N ARG A 671 15.61 -32.16 1.64
CA ARG A 671 14.14 -32.18 1.64
C ARG A 671 13.62 -33.61 1.61
N GLU A 672 12.59 -33.87 2.38
CA GLU A 672 11.97 -35.22 2.51
C GLU A 672 10.95 -35.52 1.40
N THR A 673 10.60 -34.53 0.59
CA THR A 673 9.58 -34.60 -0.48
C THR A 673 10.20 -34.24 -1.83
N ASP A 674 9.53 -34.61 -2.93
CA ASP A 674 9.91 -34.20 -4.29
C ASP A 674 9.51 -32.74 -4.59
N SER A 675 9.56 -31.88 -3.58
CA SER A 675 9.22 -30.48 -3.73
C SER A 675 10.20 -29.76 -4.67
N LEU A 676 9.65 -28.94 -5.56
CA LEU A 676 10.41 -28.19 -6.56
C LEU A 676 10.79 -26.82 -6.01
N LEU A 677 11.99 -26.35 -6.36
CA LEU A 677 12.37 -24.95 -6.25
C LEU A 677 12.51 -24.37 -7.65
N MET A 678 11.79 -23.30 -7.92
CA MET A 678 11.91 -22.48 -9.13
C MET A 678 12.15 -21.03 -8.75
N ILE A 679 13.04 -20.36 -9.46
CA ILE A 679 13.35 -18.94 -9.28
C ILE A 679 12.84 -18.15 -10.48
N GLY A 680 12.43 -16.91 -10.27
CA GLY A 680 11.90 -16.00 -11.28
C GLY A 680 12.90 -15.54 -12.35
N PHE A 681 13.64 -16.46 -12.93
CA PHE A 681 14.49 -16.21 -14.11
C PHE A 681 13.67 -16.27 -15.40
N ASN A 682 12.68 -15.39 -15.48
CA ASN A 682 11.67 -15.35 -16.53
C ASN A 682 12.24 -15.22 -17.95
N ARG A 683 13.41 -14.58 -18.13
CA ARG A 683 13.95 -14.24 -19.46
C ARG A 683 14.29 -15.46 -20.29
N ARG A 684 14.71 -16.59 -19.72
CA ARG A 684 14.96 -17.83 -20.46
C ARG A 684 13.70 -18.40 -21.11
N PHE A 685 12.50 -18.03 -20.59
CA PHE A 685 11.20 -18.44 -21.12
C PHE A 685 10.60 -17.43 -22.13
N ALA A 686 11.28 -16.29 -22.36
CA ALA A 686 10.82 -15.32 -23.32
C ALA A 686 10.82 -15.92 -24.74
N PRO A 687 9.74 -15.73 -25.54
CA PRO A 687 9.63 -16.33 -26.88
C PRO A 687 10.84 -16.02 -27.76
N ALA A 688 11.37 -14.81 -27.68
CA ALA A 688 12.57 -14.42 -28.43
C ALA A 688 13.82 -15.20 -27.99
N ILE A 689 14.01 -15.47 -26.69
CA ILE A 689 15.17 -16.24 -26.18
C ILE A 689 15.01 -17.72 -26.54
N VAL A 690 13.81 -18.27 -26.45
CA VAL A 690 13.52 -19.66 -26.88
C VAL A 690 13.85 -19.83 -28.36
N LYS A 691 13.37 -18.93 -29.22
CA LYS A 691 13.68 -18.94 -30.66
C LYS A 691 15.17 -18.78 -30.97
N LEU A 692 15.85 -17.93 -30.19
CA LEU A 692 17.29 -17.78 -30.30
C LEU A 692 18.03 -19.08 -29.92
N LYS A 693 17.63 -19.75 -28.84
CA LYS A 693 18.18 -21.05 -28.43
C LYS A 693 17.96 -22.11 -29.50
N GLU A 694 16.78 -22.14 -30.14
CA GLU A 694 16.48 -23.00 -31.27
C GLU A 694 17.38 -22.72 -32.46
N ALA A 695 17.59 -21.43 -32.82
CA ALA A 695 18.44 -21.04 -33.95
C ALA A 695 19.90 -21.44 -33.78
N ILE A 696 20.42 -21.41 -32.53
CA ILE A 696 21.83 -21.79 -32.24
C ILE A 696 21.98 -23.27 -31.81
N ALA A 697 20.91 -24.08 -31.82
CA ALA A 697 20.94 -25.44 -31.26
C ALA A 697 21.94 -26.38 -31.96
N GLN A 698 22.21 -26.16 -33.27
CA GLN A 698 23.11 -26.96 -34.08
C GLN A 698 24.50 -26.34 -34.23
N ARG A 699 24.83 -25.32 -33.41
CA ARG A 699 26.14 -24.65 -33.46
C ARG A 699 27.27 -25.61 -33.21
N ARG A 700 28.40 -25.35 -33.86
CA ARG A 700 29.67 -26.12 -33.75
C ARG A 700 30.73 -25.32 -33.00
N SER A 701 30.65 -23.98 -33.03
CA SER A 701 31.52 -23.08 -32.29
C SER A 701 31.03 -22.73 -30.91
N PRO A 702 31.89 -22.33 -29.96
CA PRO A 702 31.51 -21.59 -28.80
C PRO A 702 30.77 -20.30 -29.16
N LEU A 703 30.04 -19.75 -28.21
CA LEU A 703 29.30 -18.50 -28.36
C LEU A 703 30.11 -17.29 -27.85
N ILE A 704 29.99 -16.17 -28.55
CA ILE A 704 30.24 -14.87 -27.93
C ILE A 704 28.88 -14.21 -27.72
N ILE A 705 28.55 -13.94 -26.45
CA ILE A 705 27.31 -13.30 -26.01
C ILE A 705 27.65 -11.91 -25.49
N HIS A 706 27.06 -10.88 -26.05
CA HIS A 706 27.22 -9.51 -25.57
C HIS A 706 25.85 -8.96 -25.12
N TYR A 707 25.71 -8.68 -23.82
CA TYR A 707 24.50 -8.14 -23.26
C TYR A 707 24.73 -6.76 -22.69
N ARG A 708 23.97 -5.77 -23.15
CA ARG A 708 23.94 -4.43 -22.56
C ARG A 708 22.60 -4.22 -21.88
N LEU A 709 22.64 -3.84 -20.60
CA LEU A 709 21.49 -3.42 -19.83
C LEU A 709 21.64 -1.97 -19.38
N ASN A 710 20.72 -1.10 -19.83
CA ASN A 710 20.58 0.28 -19.37
C ASN A 710 19.50 0.35 -18.28
N GLY A 711 19.90 0.16 -17.03
CA GLY A 711 18.99 0.05 -15.89
C GLY A 711 18.39 1.40 -15.42
N GLY A 712 19.04 2.52 -15.81
CA GLY A 712 18.70 3.87 -15.35
C GLY A 712 19.02 4.10 -13.87
N PHE A 713 19.09 5.36 -13.47
CA PHE A 713 19.43 5.77 -12.11
C PHE A 713 18.36 5.36 -11.08
N ILE A 714 18.80 4.83 -9.92
CA ILE A 714 18.04 4.62 -8.70
C ILE A 714 18.77 5.35 -7.57
N ALA A 715 18.04 6.16 -6.79
CA ALA A 715 18.62 6.90 -5.67
C ALA A 715 19.12 5.96 -4.57
N SER A 716 20.17 6.37 -3.85
CA SER A 716 20.84 5.56 -2.83
C SER A 716 19.97 5.24 -1.61
N ASP A 717 18.94 6.05 -1.35
CA ASP A 717 17.91 5.84 -0.32
C ASP A 717 16.81 4.85 -0.72
N ASN A 718 16.83 4.36 -1.95
CA ASN A 718 15.89 3.32 -2.38
C ASN A 718 16.28 1.97 -1.76
N TRP A 719 15.31 1.22 -1.26
CA TRP A 719 15.52 -0.07 -0.63
C TRP A 719 16.33 -1.08 -1.48
N ILE A 720 16.24 -0.98 -2.81
CA ILE A 720 17.02 -1.82 -3.75
C ILE A 720 18.52 -1.64 -3.53
N GLN A 721 18.95 -0.41 -3.18
CA GLN A 721 20.36 -0.06 -2.97
C GLN A 721 20.84 -0.39 -1.55
N GLY A 722 19.92 -0.64 -0.62
CA GLY A 722 20.21 -0.97 0.77
C GLY A 722 20.40 -2.47 1.02
N THR A 723 20.53 -2.81 2.30
CA THR A 723 20.72 -4.19 2.80
C THR A 723 19.54 -5.11 2.48
N GLU A 724 18.33 -4.56 2.35
CA GLU A 724 17.16 -5.35 1.96
C GLU A 724 17.16 -5.76 0.48
N GLY A 725 17.80 -4.97 -0.37
CA GLY A 725 17.76 -5.16 -1.83
C GLY A 725 19.03 -5.77 -2.41
N GLY A 726 20.21 -5.58 -1.76
CA GLY A 726 21.50 -6.09 -2.20
C GLY A 726 22.06 -5.44 -3.46
N GLY A 727 21.47 -4.33 -3.95
CA GLY A 727 21.93 -3.57 -5.12
C GLY A 727 21.52 -4.16 -6.47
N ARG A 728 22.09 -3.60 -7.52
CA ARG A 728 21.65 -3.83 -8.90
C ARG A 728 22.19 -5.12 -9.49
N ASN A 729 23.39 -5.53 -9.11
CA ASN A 729 23.96 -6.77 -9.60
C ASN A 729 23.14 -7.98 -9.12
N LEU A 730 22.94 -8.14 -7.83
CA LEU A 730 22.15 -9.24 -7.29
C LEU A 730 20.69 -9.12 -7.71
N GLY A 731 20.09 -7.93 -7.60
CA GLY A 731 18.66 -7.71 -7.81
C GLY A 731 18.20 -7.66 -9.27
N GLU A 732 19.08 -7.49 -10.26
CA GLU A 732 18.69 -7.40 -11.66
C GLU A 732 19.64 -8.13 -12.63
N ALA A 733 20.98 -7.99 -12.47
CA ALA A 733 21.93 -8.60 -13.41
C ALA A 733 21.93 -10.14 -13.35
N CYS A 734 21.47 -10.75 -12.27
CA CYS A 734 21.30 -12.20 -12.16
C CYS A 734 20.48 -12.80 -13.31
N HIS A 735 19.51 -12.08 -13.85
CA HIS A 735 18.77 -12.52 -15.04
C HIS A 735 19.66 -12.68 -16.29
N MET A 736 20.71 -11.86 -16.44
CA MET A 736 21.60 -11.90 -17.60
C MET A 736 22.55 -13.08 -17.50
N TYR A 737 23.03 -13.38 -16.30
CA TYR A 737 23.83 -14.58 -16.04
C TYR A 737 23.03 -15.86 -16.29
N ASP A 738 21.74 -15.85 -15.93
CA ASP A 738 20.82 -16.93 -16.23
C ASP A 738 20.63 -17.13 -17.76
N VAL A 739 20.46 -16.05 -18.51
CA VAL A 739 20.36 -16.11 -19.98
C VAL A 739 21.66 -16.65 -20.59
N PHE A 740 22.82 -16.26 -20.08
CA PHE A 740 24.11 -16.76 -20.57
C PHE A 740 24.23 -18.26 -20.32
N ARG A 741 23.93 -18.72 -19.11
CA ARG A 741 23.94 -20.15 -18.76
C ARG A 741 22.97 -20.95 -19.62
N PHE A 742 21.75 -20.47 -19.80
CA PHE A 742 20.74 -21.10 -20.65
C PHE A 742 21.20 -21.20 -22.11
N LEU A 743 21.76 -20.14 -22.69
CA LEU A 743 22.16 -20.11 -24.09
C LEU A 743 23.43 -20.94 -24.36
N SER A 744 24.45 -20.84 -23.51
CA SER A 744 25.66 -21.66 -23.62
C SER A 744 25.36 -23.13 -23.45
N GLY A 745 24.55 -23.49 -22.46
CA GLY A 745 24.25 -24.87 -22.09
C GLY A 745 25.42 -25.59 -21.41
N ALA A 746 26.47 -24.85 -21.01
CA ALA A 746 27.69 -25.37 -20.39
C ALA A 746 27.92 -24.75 -19.00
N PRO A 747 28.58 -25.45 -18.06
CA PRO A 747 28.95 -24.92 -16.76
C PRO A 747 29.90 -23.73 -16.85
N VAL A 748 29.91 -22.91 -15.81
CA VAL A 748 30.79 -21.73 -15.70
C VAL A 748 32.22 -22.16 -15.38
N ALA A 749 33.19 -21.66 -16.17
CA ALA A 749 34.62 -21.92 -15.96
C ALA A 749 35.31 -20.78 -15.20
N SER A 750 35.00 -19.52 -15.50
CA SER A 750 35.62 -18.38 -14.79
C SER A 750 34.76 -17.12 -14.88
N ILE A 751 34.99 -16.17 -13.95
CA ILE A 751 34.24 -14.92 -13.81
C ILE A 751 35.22 -13.77 -13.61
N GLN A 752 35.02 -12.68 -14.32
CA GLN A 752 35.77 -11.42 -14.11
C GLN A 752 34.81 -10.25 -14.12
N ALA A 753 34.90 -9.35 -13.16
CA ALA A 753 34.06 -8.16 -13.08
C ALA A 753 34.86 -6.91 -12.69
N THR A 754 34.45 -5.78 -13.25
CA THR A 754 35.07 -4.48 -12.97
C THR A 754 34.02 -3.39 -12.95
N ALA A 755 33.99 -2.61 -11.86
CA ALA A 755 33.17 -1.42 -11.76
C ALA A 755 33.90 -0.20 -12.32
N ILE A 756 33.18 0.78 -12.86
CA ILE A 756 33.78 2.09 -13.10
C ILE A 756 34.13 2.76 -11.79
N GLY A 757 35.20 3.54 -11.78
CA GLY A 757 35.57 4.36 -10.62
C GLY A 757 34.45 5.37 -10.33
N PRO A 758 33.99 5.52 -9.08
CA PRO A 758 32.94 6.48 -8.76
C PRO A 758 33.50 7.90 -8.96
N VAL A 759 32.97 8.58 -9.95
CA VAL A 759 33.20 10.02 -10.19
C VAL A 759 32.23 10.87 -9.37
N ASP A 760 31.07 10.27 -8.97
CA ASP A 760 30.00 10.90 -8.22
C ASP A 760 29.50 9.92 -7.14
N MET A 761 29.32 10.41 -5.93
CA MET A 761 28.77 9.65 -4.79
C MET A 761 27.30 9.22 -4.99
N ALA A 762 26.63 9.66 -6.06
CA ALA A 762 25.26 9.30 -6.38
C ALA A 762 25.10 7.84 -6.86
N TYR A 763 26.16 7.18 -7.29
CA TYR A 763 26.14 5.81 -7.79
C TYR A 763 26.92 4.85 -6.90
N GLN A 764 26.40 3.64 -6.74
CA GLN A 764 27.13 2.54 -6.12
C GLN A 764 28.00 1.80 -7.15
N ARG A 765 28.96 0.99 -6.67
CA ARG A 765 29.88 0.24 -7.56
C ARG A 765 29.15 -0.74 -8.45
N ASN A 766 28.05 -1.32 -7.97
CA ASN A 766 27.21 -2.26 -8.73
C ASN A 766 26.11 -1.61 -9.56
N ASP A 767 26.11 -0.27 -9.72
CA ASP A 767 25.24 0.46 -10.65
C ASP A 767 25.82 0.52 -12.07
N ASN A 768 27.16 0.45 -12.20
CA ASN A 768 27.85 0.62 -13.47
C ASN A 768 29.10 -0.28 -13.50
N PHE A 769 28.99 -1.40 -14.20
CA PHE A 769 30.05 -2.40 -14.23
C PHE A 769 30.01 -3.22 -15.51
N CYS A 770 31.12 -3.90 -15.79
CA CYS A 770 31.22 -4.95 -16.78
C CYS A 770 31.53 -6.28 -16.08
N ALA A 771 30.91 -7.37 -16.54
CA ALA A 771 31.19 -8.72 -16.09
C ALA A 771 31.37 -9.63 -17.30
N THR A 772 32.41 -10.48 -17.25
CA THR A 772 32.71 -11.51 -18.24
C THR A 772 32.63 -12.87 -17.57
N VAL A 773 31.81 -13.75 -18.10
CA VAL A 773 31.64 -15.15 -17.65
C VAL A 773 32.10 -16.05 -18.78
N THR A 774 33.05 -16.95 -18.53
CA THR A 774 33.49 -17.98 -19.47
C THR A 774 32.89 -19.31 -19.08
N TYR A 775 32.60 -20.13 -20.05
CA TYR A 775 31.99 -21.43 -19.91
C TYR A 775 32.92 -22.57 -20.32
N GLU A 776 32.69 -23.77 -19.83
CA GLU A 776 33.54 -24.94 -20.11
C GLU A 776 33.60 -25.32 -21.62
N ASP A 777 32.55 -24.99 -22.40
CA ASP A 777 32.54 -25.20 -23.85
C ASP A 777 33.33 -24.12 -24.62
N GLY A 778 33.95 -23.18 -23.90
CA GLY A 778 34.69 -22.03 -24.45
C GLY A 778 33.79 -20.83 -24.78
N SER A 779 32.50 -20.88 -24.54
CA SER A 779 31.60 -19.72 -24.72
C SER A 779 31.91 -18.59 -23.74
N ILE A 780 31.67 -17.35 -24.16
CA ILE A 780 31.91 -16.16 -23.35
C ILE A 780 30.67 -15.28 -23.33
N GLY A 781 30.18 -14.96 -22.11
CA GLY A 781 29.12 -13.97 -21.87
C GLY A 781 29.71 -12.67 -21.32
N ASN A 782 29.48 -11.55 -22.01
CA ASN A 782 29.88 -10.21 -21.58
C ASN A 782 28.65 -9.40 -21.22
N LEU A 783 28.55 -8.91 -19.98
CA LEU A 783 27.54 -7.99 -19.52
C LEU A 783 28.12 -6.58 -19.39
N VAL A 784 27.47 -5.61 -20.00
CA VAL A 784 27.63 -4.18 -19.70
C VAL A 784 26.37 -3.73 -18.97
N TYR A 785 26.46 -3.54 -17.67
CA TYR A 785 25.38 -3.00 -16.83
C TYR A 785 25.63 -1.52 -16.56
N THR A 786 24.65 -0.65 -16.86
CA THR A 786 24.81 0.80 -16.64
C THR A 786 23.54 1.47 -16.16
N ALA A 787 23.68 2.38 -15.20
CA ALA A 787 22.68 3.34 -14.78
C ALA A 787 22.88 4.74 -15.38
N LEU A 788 23.95 4.95 -16.17
CA LEU A 788 24.32 6.25 -16.76
C LEU A 788 23.54 6.57 -18.04
N GLY A 789 22.96 5.58 -18.68
CA GLY A 789 22.30 5.76 -19.97
C GLY A 789 20.98 6.52 -19.88
N PRO A 790 20.53 7.14 -20.98
CA PRO A 790 19.27 7.88 -21.03
C PRO A 790 18.07 6.93 -20.89
N LYS A 791 17.00 7.41 -20.27
CA LYS A 791 15.74 6.66 -20.15
C LYS A 791 14.92 6.59 -21.45
N LYS A 792 15.25 7.41 -22.45
CA LYS A 792 14.56 7.46 -23.75
C LYS A 792 15.60 7.46 -24.88
N GLY A 793 15.24 6.88 -26.01
CA GLY A 793 16.07 6.88 -27.20
C GLY A 793 17.15 5.79 -27.23
N LEU A 794 17.24 4.97 -26.20
CA LEU A 794 18.10 3.79 -26.14
C LEU A 794 17.29 2.63 -25.58
N SER A 795 17.40 1.45 -26.19
CA SER A 795 16.78 0.21 -25.67
C SER A 795 17.28 -0.07 -24.25
N LYS A 796 16.39 -0.53 -23.39
CA LYS A 796 16.79 -0.93 -22.03
C LYS A 796 17.69 -2.16 -22.08
N GLU A 797 17.31 -3.17 -22.86
CA GLU A 797 18.02 -4.45 -22.96
C GLU A 797 18.37 -4.75 -24.42
N ARG A 798 19.66 -5.02 -24.71
CA ARG A 798 20.14 -5.45 -26.03
C ARG A 798 21.08 -6.62 -25.87
N LEU A 799 20.80 -7.69 -26.60
CA LEU A 799 21.62 -8.90 -26.62
C LEU A 799 22.09 -9.15 -28.04
N GLU A 800 23.39 -9.39 -28.21
CA GLU A 800 24.03 -9.80 -29.47
C GLU A 800 24.75 -11.14 -29.26
N ILE A 801 24.57 -12.06 -30.19
CA ILE A 801 25.21 -13.38 -30.18
C ILE A 801 25.90 -13.65 -31.51
N PHE A 802 27.09 -14.21 -31.43
CA PHE A 802 27.88 -14.63 -32.56
C PHE A 802 28.23 -16.12 -32.45
N ALA A 803 27.91 -16.89 -33.48
CA ALA A 803 28.22 -18.32 -33.61
C ALA A 803 28.28 -18.75 -35.08
N ASP A 804 29.24 -19.59 -35.46
CA ASP A 804 29.34 -20.25 -36.77
C ASP A 804 29.27 -19.29 -37.98
N GLY A 805 29.70 -18.05 -37.85
CA GLY A 805 29.61 -17.04 -38.90
C GLY A 805 28.27 -16.30 -38.96
N GLU A 806 27.37 -16.60 -38.07
CA GLU A 806 26.06 -15.92 -37.93
C GLU A 806 26.07 -14.96 -36.73
N ALA A 807 25.24 -13.91 -36.83
CA ALA A 807 25.02 -12.97 -35.73
C ALA A 807 23.53 -12.74 -35.50
N PHE A 808 23.12 -12.75 -34.23
CA PHE A 808 21.74 -12.53 -33.81
C PHE A 808 21.64 -11.32 -32.87
N VAL A 809 20.61 -10.52 -33.06
CA VAL A 809 20.35 -9.31 -32.25
C VAL A 809 18.94 -9.35 -31.69
N LEU A 810 18.84 -9.31 -30.36
CA LEU A 810 17.57 -9.12 -29.63
C LEU A 810 17.53 -7.71 -29.07
N ASP A 811 16.42 -7.00 -29.32
CA ASP A 811 16.23 -5.62 -28.85
C ASP A 811 14.94 -5.51 -28.00
N ASP A 812 15.09 -5.14 -26.73
CA ASP A 812 14.04 -4.90 -25.71
C ASP A 812 12.96 -5.98 -25.63
N PHE A 813 13.24 -7.22 -26.03
CA PHE A 813 12.25 -8.31 -26.10
C PHE A 813 11.04 -7.97 -26.99
N THR A 814 11.26 -7.14 -28.01
CA THR A 814 10.27 -6.80 -29.04
C THR A 814 10.66 -7.31 -30.41
N SER A 815 11.96 -7.53 -30.68
CA SER A 815 12.43 -8.08 -31.93
C SER A 815 13.67 -8.95 -31.75
N LEU A 816 13.76 -10.04 -32.51
CA LEU A 816 14.95 -10.87 -32.69
C LEU A 816 15.25 -10.97 -34.19
N SER A 817 16.43 -10.52 -34.60
CA SER A 817 16.86 -10.55 -35.98
C SER A 817 18.16 -11.36 -36.15
N ARG A 818 18.32 -12.03 -37.28
CA ARG A 818 19.61 -12.57 -37.75
C ARG A 818 20.21 -11.58 -38.73
N ALA A 819 21.50 -11.30 -38.61
CA ALA A 819 22.18 -10.38 -39.50
C ALA A 819 22.18 -10.90 -40.97
N GLY A 820 21.78 -10.05 -41.89
CA GLY A 820 21.61 -10.41 -43.29
C GLY A 820 20.23 -10.87 -43.69
N ASP A 821 19.31 -11.11 -42.77
CA ASP A 821 17.91 -11.43 -43.08
C ASP A 821 17.09 -10.14 -43.27
N ASP A 822 16.18 -10.12 -44.25
CA ASP A 822 15.28 -9.01 -44.53
C ASP A 822 14.13 -8.88 -43.46
N ALA A 823 13.83 -9.94 -42.77
CA ALA A 823 12.76 -10.00 -41.75
C ALA A 823 13.29 -10.55 -40.42
N PRO A 824 12.73 -10.06 -39.28
CA PRO A 824 13.09 -10.60 -37.97
C PRO A 824 12.64 -12.04 -37.81
N LEU A 825 13.41 -12.86 -37.09
CA LEU A 825 13.05 -14.22 -36.70
C LEU A 825 11.85 -14.25 -35.74
N TRP A 826 11.71 -13.19 -34.98
CA TRP A 826 10.58 -12.98 -34.08
C TRP A 826 10.35 -11.49 -33.85
N GLN A 827 9.08 -11.11 -33.74
CA GLN A 827 8.68 -9.72 -33.45
C GLN A 827 7.39 -9.70 -32.65
N SER A 828 7.28 -8.73 -31.74
CA SER A 828 6.08 -8.47 -30.94
C SER A 828 5.84 -6.96 -30.80
N ALA A 829 4.58 -6.56 -30.71
CA ALA A 829 4.21 -5.16 -30.45
C ALA A 829 4.57 -4.69 -29.03
N GLU A 830 4.62 -5.62 -28.08
CA GLU A 830 4.97 -5.37 -26.67
C GLU A 830 6.10 -6.33 -26.25
N ALA A 831 6.94 -5.87 -25.29
CA ALA A 831 8.02 -6.69 -24.77
C ALA A 831 7.46 -7.91 -24.01
N ASP A 832 7.73 -9.10 -24.50
CA ASP A 832 7.42 -10.36 -23.82
C ASP A 832 8.67 -10.95 -23.19
N LYS A 833 8.73 -10.88 -21.87
CA LYS A 833 9.87 -11.38 -21.07
C LYS A 833 9.64 -12.78 -20.49
N GLY A 834 8.61 -13.49 -20.91
CA GLY A 834 8.43 -14.90 -20.61
C GLY A 834 7.67 -15.24 -19.32
N HIS A 835 7.11 -14.27 -18.59
CA HIS A 835 6.45 -14.56 -17.29
C HIS A 835 5.25 -15.51 -17.41
N PHE A 836 4.50 -15.46 -18.51
CA PHE A 836 3.38 -16.39 -18.71
C PHE A 836 3.87 -17.82 -18.94
N GLU A 837 4.86 -18.01 -19.81
CA GLU A 837 5.41 -19.33 -20.14
C GLU A 837 6.16 -19.93 -18.94
N GLU A 838 6.81 -19.09 -18.12
CA GLU A 838 7.45 -19.48 -16.86
C GLU A 838 6.48 -20.20 -15.93
N PHE A 839 5.31 -19.59 -15.64
CA PHE A 839 4.29 -20.23 -14.81
C PHE A 839 3.62 -21.41 -15.50
N LYS A 840 3.44 -21.37 -16.81
CA LYS A 840 2.90 -22.49 -17.56
C LYS A 840 3.78 -23.71 -17.41
N ARG A 841 5.11 -23.57 -17.55
CA ARG A 841 6.07 -24.65 -17.36
C ARG A 841 6.08 -25.14 -15.92
N LEU A 842 6.08 -24.23 -14.94
CA LEU A 842 6.00 -24.62 -13.53
C LEU A 842 4.76 -25.46 -13.25
N GLY A 843 3.59 -25.01 -13.70
CA GLY A 843 2.33 -25.73 -13.49
C GLY A 843 2.30 -27.09 -14.19
N GLU A 844 2.87 -27.21 -15.40
CA GLU A 844 3.00 -28.48 -16.11
C GLU A 844 3.92 -29.45 -15.38
N THR A 845 4.99 -28.95 -14.80
CA THR A 845 5.94 -29.75 -14.03
C THR A 845 5.31 -30.29 -12.75
N ILE A 846 4.64 -29.42 -11.97
CA ILE A 846 3.98 -29.84 -10.72
C ILE A 846 2.87 -30.89 -11.03
N ALA A 847 2.03 -30.62 -12.05
CA ALA A 847 0.91 -31.48 -12.37
C ALA A 847 1.30 -32.86 -12.92
N ASN A 848 2.44 -32.97 -13.61
CA ASN A 848 2.85 -34.19 -14.32
C ASN A 848 4.07 -34.89 -13.71
N GLY A 849 4.65 -34.38 -12.61
CA GLY A 849 5.88 -34.91 -12.02
C GLY A 849 7.09 -34.88 -12.95
N LYS A 850 7.18 -33.86 -13.81
CA LYS A 850 8.29 -33.65 -14.75
C LYS A 850 9.49 -33.01 -14.06
N GLU A 851 10.65 -33.07 -14.72
CA GLU A 851 11.86 -32.34 -14.30
C GLU A 851 11.58 -30.83 -14.15
N ALA A 852 12.27 -30.20 -13.19
CA ALA A 852 12.13 -28.76 -12.93
C ALA A 852 12.42 -27.95 -14.21
N PRO A 853 11.64 -26.89 -14.50
CA PRO A 853 11.86 -26.05 -15.70
C PRO A 853 13.22 -25.37 -15.74
N ILE A 854 13.82 -25.16 -14.56
CA ILE A 854 15.19 -24.72 -14.36
C ILE A 854 15.84 -25.77 -13.46
N PRO A 855 16.90 -26.47 -13.91
CA PRO A 855 17.63 -27.41 -13.07
C PRO A 855 18.21 -26.72 -11.82
N PHE A 856 18.20 -27.39 -10.69
CA PHE A 856 18.61 -26.79 -9.43
C PHE A 856 20.10 -26.36 -9.45
N ASP A 857 20.95 -27.14 -10.07
CA ASP A 857 22.37 -26.79 -10.27
C ASP A 857 22.56 -25.50 -11.06
N GLU A 858 21.74 -25.24 -12.08
CA GLU A 858 21.77 -23.97 -12.84
C GLU A 858 21.29 -22.79 -11.99
N ILE A 859 20.30 -23.01 -11.11
CA ILE A 859 19.85 -21.98 -10.15
C ILE A 859 20.98 -21.57 -9.21
N ILE A 860 21.68 -22.58 -8.63
CA ILE A 860 22.79 -22.35 -7.70
C ILE A 860 23.98 -21.74 -8.42
N GLU A 861 24.33 -22.23 -9.60
CA GLU A 861 25.43 -21.69 -10.39
C GLU A 861 25.20 -20.23 -10.77
N THR A 862 24.02 -19.89 -11.28
CA THR A 862 23.66 -18.51 -11.63
C THR A 862 23.70 -17.58 -10.40
N SER A 863 23.19 -18.03 -9.26
CA SER A 863 23.23 -17.28 -8.00
C SER A 863 24.66 -17.08 -7.50
N SER A 864 25.51 -18.12 -7.64
CA SER A 864 26.94 -18.05 -7.33
C SER A 864 27.67 -17.05 -8.22
N VAL A 865 27.39 -17.01 -9.53
CA VAL A 865 27.96 -16.02 -10.46
C VAL A 865 27.65 -14.61 -9.96
N ALA A 866 26.39 -14.33 -9.59
CA ALA A 866 25.98 -13.02 -9.11
C ALA A 866 26.72 -12.62 -7.82
N LEU A 867 26.92 -13.55 -6.87
CA LEU A 867 27.68 -13.31 -5.66
C LEU A 867 29.18 -13.10 -5.93
N HIS A 868 29.81 -13.90 -6.81
CA HIS A 868 31.21 -13.69 -7.20
C HIS A 868 31.43 -12.35 -7.86
N VAL A 869 30.53 -11.92 -8.76
CA VAL A 869 30.58 -10.59 -9.36
C VAL A 869 30.49 -9.53 -8.27
N GLU A 870 29.56 -9.66 -7.32
CA GLU A 870 29.38 -8.71 -6.22
C GLU A 870 30.68 -8.60 -5.39
N ASP A 871 31.29 -9.72 -5.02
CA ASP A 871 32.52 -9.73 -4.26
C ASP A 871 33.68 -9.03 -4.99
N GLN A 872 33.84 -9.28 -6.32
CA GLN A 872 34.85 -8.62 -7.13
C GLN A 872 34.60 -7.11 -7.23
N LEU A 873 33.35 -6.67 -7.44
CA LEU A 873 33.00 -5.26 -7.52
C LEU A 873 33.33 -4.50 -6.23
N PHE A 874 33.21 -5.14 -5.08
CA PHE A 874 33.48 -4.53 -3.77
C PHE A 874 34.83 -4.92 -3.15
N GLY A 875 35.66 -5.69 -3.87
CA GLY A 875 37.00 -6.09 -3.41
C GLY A 875 36.96 -7.03 -2.21
N ARG A 876 35.98 -7.94 -2.15
CA ARG A 876 35.79 -8.96 -1.14
C ARG A 876 36.28 -10.35 -1.59
N ALA A 877 36.74 -10.47 -2.86
CA ALA A 877 37.22 -11.71 -3.47
C ALA A 877 38.68 -11.96 -3.12
#